data_61ec8d535c803aac706252b50a75956e
#
_entry.id   61ec8d535c803aac706252b50a75956e
#
_cell.length_a   1.000
_cell.length_b   1.000
_cell.length_c   1.000
_cell.angle_alpha   90.00
_cell.angle_beta   90.00
_cell.angle_gamma   90.00
#
_symmetry.space_group_name_H-M   'P 1'
#
loop_
_entity.id
_entity.type
_entity.pdbx_description
1 polymer ?
#
loop_
_entity_poly.entity_id
_entity_poly.type
_entity_poly.pdbx_seq_one_letter_code
_entity_poly.pdbx_strand_id
1 'polypeptide(L)'
;MVSQAKAPALAVVILGVLWVLFRSSEKRKDARITVGSPRTTGRSPRSPRSAGGQSPKLALSGSLRSRRRPLHEQVLDALSSALLSVTDLVQPKKKVVVDADPAAAAEASPEDDNKVCIYYGSQTGTAESYAKDIEDECKQRGIAVEVLDLETFSAQTFSQHKNVIMVVATYGEGEPTDNSRAFHDWIIKDAEPDCLKGMNFTVMGLGNTQYAQFNAMGALCEEKMQVLGANLFYERGIGDDNDDIDRDFEQWKSKGPLIEKICELVGGGAGEAQAAGGIPDAASVVAKLPLVIDFHDHEQDSVMATEDSVTDGGSTTLEKVFFALQPVTVSAVRELRQAPCQEQGLLTAHVDLDISNTSLSYCTADNADLLPENDPELVQWFAAALDAEAYLDRHMSFSVNEGVESAKKPWAPCTVRDALVRYLDLTQLPGKKVLMQLGAFLPCAEARGVLEKLLEDPEALKSLHAAEYQMSFREFWVVYLSGIEIDLSAFLQLCPRQKIRPYTISSSSKATPKTISITCSMVVTPLDKTSALAGKLADLEGRGMAPAGAAAKLDAARKYLGVASGYLTKRLVVGQTVLTKVATSSFRLPEDASKPIIMVSAGTGVAPMRAFLQEFKHTKRGGEAGKSVLFFGCTHKERDFIYEDEIEEALKMGHLSEFVPAFSRMQDHKIYVQDRVREQGAAVKDLLASGGRLYICGSTAMGNAVFGVLGELGLDVTQLRKDHVIIEEL
;
A
#
# COMPACT_ATOMS: atom_id res chain seq x y z
N MET A 1 19.19 -20.99 30.63
CA MET A 1 19.45 -20.02 31.69
C MET A 1 20.80 -19.28 31.57
N VAL A 2 21.18 -18.83 30.37
CA VAL A 2 22.45 -18.04 30.18
C VAL A 2 22.20 -16.77 29.33
N SER A 3 20.96 -16.54 28.85
CA SER A 3 20.60 -15.42 27.96
C SER A 3 20.13 -14.14 28.68
N GLN A 4 19.74 -14.18 29.93
CA GLN A 4 19.17 -13.01 30.63
C GLN A 4 20.20 -12.12 31.36
N ALA A 5 21.48 -12.49 31.39
CA ALA A 5 22.50 -11.70 32.11
C ALA A 5 23.27 -10.68 31.26
N LYS A 6 23.05 -10.61 29.93
CA LYS A 6 23.83 -9.71 29.02
C LYS A 6 23.15 -8.37 28.72
N ALA A 7 21.85 -8.27 28.82
CA ALA A 7 21.12 -7.02 28.57
C ALA A 7 21.42 -5.91 29.62
N PRO A 8 21.46 -6.18 30.93
CA PRO A 8 21.76 -5.13 31.89
C PRO A 8 23.20 -4.63 31.84
N ALA A 9 24.16 -5.45 31.40
CA ALA A 9 25.57 -5.03 31.28
C ALA A 9 25.77 -4.05 30.13
N LEU A 10 25.05 -4.21 29.03
CA LEU A 10 25.10 -3.30 27.87
C LEU A 10 24.43 -1.94 28.19
N ALA A 11 23.32 -1.96 28.92
CA ALA A 11 22.65 -0.74 29.38
C ALA A 11 23.53 0.08 30.33
N VAL A 12 24.28 -0.56 31.24
CA VAL A 12 25.21 0.12 32.14
C VAL A 12 26.37 0.76 31.35
N VAL A 13 26.88 0.13 30.32
CA VAL A 13 27.95 0.70 29.47
C VAL A 13 27.44 1.89 28.67
N ILE A 14 26.23 1.82 28.08
CA ILE A 14 25.61 2.91 27.33
C ILE A 14 25.32 4.11 28.26
N LEU A 15 24.76 3.88 29.43
CA LEU A 15 24.51 4.92 30.42
C LEU A 15 25.81 5.56 30.94
N GLY A 16 26.87 4.77 31.11
CA GLY A 16 28.20 5.27 31.48
C GLY A 16 28.80 6.19 30.43
N VAL A 17 28.69 5.85 29.14
CA VAL A 17 29.16 6.67 28.03
C VAL A 17 28.35 7.96 27.90
N LEU A 18 27.04 7.89 28.04
CA LEU A 18 26.14 9.06 28.01
C LEU A 18 26.43 10.01 29.20
N TRP A 19 26.72 9.47 30.38
CA TRP A 19 27.08 10.25 31.56
C TRP A 19 28.43 11.00 31.39
N VAL A 20 29.42 10.34 30.79
CA VAL A 20 30.72 10.97 30.50
C VAL A 20 30.60 12.08 29.45
N LEU A 21 29.76 11.86 28.41
CA LEU A 21 29.47 12.87 27.38
C LEU A 21 28.71 14.06 27.97
N PHE A 22 27.75 13.82 28.84
CA PHE A 22 26.99 14.86 29.52
C PHE A 22 27.87 15.72 30.43
N ARG A 23 28.74 15.09 31.24
CA ARG A 23 29.69 15.79 32.13
C ARG A 23 30.75 16.57 31.37
N SER A 24 31.17 16.13 30.19
CA SER A 24 32.11 16.88 29.34
C SER A 24 31.46 18.11 28.68
N SER A 25 30.09 18.05 28.46
CA SER A 25 29.28 19.14 27.96
C SER A 25 29.08 20.24 29.04
N GLU A 26 28.88 19.87 30.31
CA GLU A 26 28.76 20.83 31.42
C GLU A 26 30.05 21.59 31.67
N LYS A 27 31.22 20.92 31.64
CA LYS A 27 32.52 21.59 31.78
C LYS A 27 32.84 22.60 30.65
N ARG A 28 32.16 22.55 29.51
CA ARG A 28 32.26 23.55 28.46
C ARG A 28 31.31 24.73 28.63
N LYS A 29 30.28 24.63 29.45
CA LYS A 29 29.35 25.75 29.75
C LYS A 29 29.96 26.70 30.81
N ASP A 30 30.73 26.19 31.76
CA ASP A 30 31.34 27.00 32.82
C ASP A 30 32.57 27.81 32.39
N ALA A 31 33.13 27.59 31.18
CA ALA A 31 34.27 28.30 30.66
C ALA A 31 33.92 29.55 29.82
N ARG A 32 32.69 29.99 29.77
CA ARG A 32 32.22 31.10 28.91
C ARG A 32 31.53 32.26 29.62
N ILE A 33 31.73 32.45 30.90
CA ILE A 33 31.22 33.64 31.61
C ILE A 33 32.39 34.23 32.42
N THR A 34 33.15 35.14 31.82
CA THR A 34 33.74 36.35 32.40
C THR A 34 34.58 37.04 31.30
N VAL A 35 34.12 38.15 30.81
CA VAL A 35 34.77 39.46 30.73
C VAL A 35 33.81 40.47 30.11
N GLY A 36 33.66 41.56 30.82
CA GLY A 36 32.65 42.61 30.67
C GLY A 36 32.94 43.61 29.55
N SER A 37 31.89 44.33 29.22
CA SER A 37 31.92 45.60 28.46
C SER A 37 32.49 46.75 29.29
N PRO A 38 33.05 47.83 28.66
CA PRO A 38 32.16 48.92 28.32
C PRO A 38 32.50 49.78 27.08
N ARG A 39 31.43 50.34 26.50
CA ARG A 39 31.22 51.67 25.92
C ARG A 39 32.24 52.40 25.01
N THR A 40 31.70 52.76 23.85
CA THR A 40 31.54 54.10 23.23
C THR A 40 32.46 54.56 22.13
N THR A 41 31.82 55.02 21.06
CA THR A 41 32.08 56.15 20.16
C THR A 41 33.05 56.02 19.00
N GLY A 42 32.51 56.07 17.79
CA GLY A 42 32.88 57.14 16.87
C GLY A 42 33.79 56.81 15.66
N ARG A 43 33.17 56.91 14.48
CA ARG A 43 33.76 57.41 13.21
C ARG A 43 34.75 56.57 12.43
N SER A 44 34.28 56.14 11.26
CA SER A 44 35.10 55.95 10.02
C SER A 44 35.83 57.22 9.60
N PRO A 45 36.77 57.27 8.65
CA PRO A 45 36.91 56.42 7.44
C PRO A 45 38.38 56.23 6.89
N ARG A 46 38.43 55.46 5.78
CA ARG A 46 39.42 55.48 4.68
C ARG A 46 40.67 54.64 4.76
N SER A 47 40.70 53.73 3.76
CA SER A 47 41.92 53.12 3.15
C SER A 47 42.90 54.17 2.60
N PRO A 48 44.18 53.90 2.17
CA PRO A 48 44.56 52.79 1.29
C PRO A 48 46.04 52.28 1.37
N ARG A 49 46.29 51.18 0.63
CA ARG A 49 47.48 50.82 -0.15
C ARG A 49 48.80 50.37 0.52
N SER A 50 49.20 49.18 0.14
CA SER A 50 50.35 48.74 -0.68
C SER A 50 51.64 48.27 0.00
N ALA A 51 52.14 47.21 -0.59
CA ALA A 51 53.52 46.81 -0.82
C ALA A 51 54.30 46.02 0.26
N GLY A 52 54.54 44.74 -0.01
CA GLY A 52 55.84 44.33 -0.58
C GLY A 52 56.81 43.74 0.43
N GLY A 53 57.31 42.54 0.19
CA GLY A 53 58.66 42.22 0.64
C GLY A 53 58.90 40.85 1.28
N GLN A 54 59.22 39.91 0.47
CA GLN A 54 60.35 38.91 0.57
C GLN A 54 60.70 38.23 1.89
N SER A 55 60.77 36.89 1.76
CA SER A 55 61.46 35.92 2.63
C SER A 55 62.97 36.26 2.86
N PRO A 56 63.62 35.63 3.84
CA PRO A 56 64.39 34.45 3.51
C PRO A 56 64.50 33.35 4.59
N LYS A 57 64.96 32.21 4.11
CA LYS A 57 65.30 30.94 4.78
C LYS A 57 66.30 31.09 5.90
N LEU A 58 66.21 30.22 6.92
CA LEU A 58 67.41 29.49 7.41
C LEU A 58 67.00 28.26 8.24
N ALA A 59 67.79 27.22 8.08
CA ALA A 59 67.69 25.90 8.68
C ALA A 59 68.31 25.83 10.08
N LEU A 60 67.94 24.88 10.94
CA LEU A 60 68.83 23.84 11.51
C LEU A 60 68.15 23.12 12.72
N SER A 61 68.22 21.81 12.62
CA SER A 61 68.52 20.76 13.63
C SER A 61 67.57 20.53 14.85
N GLY A 62 66.97 19.40 14.87
CA GLY A 62 67.16 18.31 15.81
C GLY A 62 66.56 18.40 17.21
N SER A 63 65.43 17.68 17.42
CA SER A 63 65.41 16.73 18.56
C SER A 63 64.08 15.92 18.51
N LEU A 64 64.18 14.61 18.60
CA LEU A 64 63.12 13.67 18.79
C LEU A 64 62.34 13.95 20.10
N ARG A 65 61.13 14.44 20.00
CA ARG A 65 60.14 14.32 21.07
C ARG A 65 58.92 13.58 20.51
N SER A 66 58.66 12.40 21.07
CA SER A 66 57.48 11.61 20.82
C SER A 66 56.19 12.44 21.05
N ARG A 67 55.53 12.82 19.97
CA ARG A 67 54.20 13.44 20.05
C ARG A 67 53.21 12.37 20.44
N ARG A 68 52.74 12.38 21.70
CA ARG A 68 51.52 11.67 22.08
C ARG A 68 50.38 12.23 21.24
N ARG A 69 49.69 11.35 20.51
CA ARG A 69 48.47 11.71 19.77
C ARG A 69 47.44 12.33 20.71
N PRO A 70 46.61 13.27 20.24
CA PRO A 70 45.55 13.86 21.04
C PRO A 70 44.57 12.79 21.56
N LEU A 71 44.10 12.93 22.78
CA LEU A 71 43.24 11.96 23.49
C LEU A 71 41.97 11.61 22.69
N HIS A 72 41.45 12.55 21.86
CA HIS A 72 40.29 12.32 21.03
C HIS A 72 40.53 11.32 19.87
N GLU A 73 41.76 11.30 19.29
CA GLU A 73 42.12 10.31 18.26
C GLU A 73 42.29 8.91 18.86
N GLN A 74 42.84 8.81 20.08
CA GLN A 74 42.96 7.53 20.78
C GLN A 74 41.58 6.97 21.19
N VAL A 75 40.64 7.83 21.51
CA VAL A 75 39.23 7.45 21.80
C VAL A 75 38.50 7.03 20.54
N LEU A 76 38.73 7.69 19.40
CA LEU A 76 38.16 7.32 18.11
C LEU A 76 38.68 5.97 17.61
N ASP A 77 39.98 5.72 17.75
CA ASP A 77 40.60 4.43 17.40
C ASP A 77 40.05 3.29 18.30
N ALA A 78 39.87 3.56 19.58
CA ALA A 78 39.26 2.60 20.52
C ALA A 78 37.78 2.32 20.24
N LEU A 79 37.03 3.36 19.85
CA LEU A 79 35.61 3.23 19.44
C LEU A 79 35.48 2.50 18.11
N SER A 80 36.40 2.75 17.15
CA SER A 80 36.41 2.03 15.87
C SER A 80 36.75 0.55 16.07
N SER A 81 37.71 0.22 16.94
CA SER A 81 38.00 -1.18 17.29
C SER A 81 36.86 -1.86 18.03
N ALA A 82 36.16 -1.14 18.91
CA ALA A 82 34.97 -1.66 19.60
C ALA A 82 33.78 -1.85 18.64
N LEU A 83 33.59 -0.95 17.66
CA LEU A 83 32.55 -1.09 16.62
C LEU A 83 32.84 -2.29 15.72
N LEU A 84 34.09 -2.49 15.30
CA LEU A 84 34.50 -3.65 14.49
C LEU A 84 34.27 -4.96 15.23
N SER A 85 34.48 -5.01 16.54
CA SER A 85 34.21 -6.20 17.36
C SER A 85 32.71 -6.42 17.58
N VAL A 86 31.86 -5.38 17.47
CA VAL A 86 30.39 -5.49 17.55
C VAL A 86 29.80 -5.89 16.19
N THR A 87 30.38 -5.46 15.06
CA THR A 87 29.95 -5.90 13.73
C THR A 87 30.26 -7.38 13.50
N ASP A 88 31.34 -7.93 14.07
CA ASP A 88 31.58 -9.39 14.07
C ASP A 88 30.62 -10.19 14.95
N LEU A 89 29.96 -9.53 15.92
CA LEU A 89 28.93 -10.14 16.80
C LEU A 89 27.52 -10.08 16.21
N VAL A 90 27.30 -9.23 15.19
CA VAL A 90 26.00 -8.98 14.55
C VAL A 90 25.92 -9.58 13.12
N GLN A 91 27.00 -10.20 12.62
CA GLN A 91 26.87 -11.00 11.41
C GLN A 91 25.92 -12.19 11.71
N PRO A 92 24.92 -12.45 10.85
CA PRO A 92 24.09 -13.63 11.03
C PRO A 92 25.02 -14.83 10.99
N LYS A 93 25.17 -15.53 12.10
CA LYS A 93 25.89 -16.81 12.15
C LYS A 93 25.29 -17.68 11.06
N LYS A 94 26.08 -18.05 10.05
CA LYS A 94 25.75 -19.22 9.21
C LYS A 94 25.27 -20.30 10.17
N LYS A 95 24.02 -20.74 10.00
CA LYS A 95 23.50 -21.90 10.71
C LYS A 95 24.52 -23.02 10.52
N VAL A 96 25.20 -23.34 11.57
CA VAL A 96 25.89 -24.63 11.67
C VAL A 96 24.77 -25.63 11.65
N VAL A 97 24.67 -26.39 10.56
CA VAL A 97 23.84 -27.60 10.50
C VAL A 97 24.44 -28.50 11.59
N VAL A 98 23.78 -28.56 12.71
CA VAL A 98 24.00 -29.63 13.68
C VAL A 98 23.33 -30.82 13.05
N ASP A 99 24.12 -31.79 12.62
CA ASP A 99 23.63 -33.11 12.23
C ASP A 99 22.77 -33.63 13.40
N ALA A 100 21.45 -33.56 13.20
CA ALA A 100 20.52 -34.21 14.11
C ALA A 100 20.60 -35.69 13.85
N ASP A 101 20.79 -36.44 14.89
CA ASP A 101 20.82 -37.89 14.98
C ASP A 101 19.63 -38.47 14.18
N PRO A 102 19.85 -39.37 13.19
CA PRO A 102 18.80 -39.95 12.34
C PRO A 102 17.82 -40.89 13.06
N ALA A 103 17.83 -40.91 14.39
CA ALA A 103 16.98 -41.78 15.21
C ALA A 103 15.73 -41.09 15.84
N ALA A 104 15.45 -39.83 15.49
CA ALA A 104 14.22 -39.15 15.89
C ALA A 104 13.36 -38.76 14.66
N ALA A 105 13.18 -39.67 13.74
CA ALA A 105 12.02 -39.65 12.85
C ALA A 105 10.81 -40.05 13.71
N ALA A 106 10.12 -39.07 14.30
CA ALA A 106 8.81 -39.30 14.86
C ALA A 106 7.92 -39.79 13.74
N GLU A 107 7.43 -41.03 13.88
CA GLU A 107 6.37 -41.56 13.02
C GLU A 107 5.21 -40.55 13.07
N ALA A 108 4.81 -40.02 11.92
CA ALA A 108 3.63 -39.18 11.79
C ALA A 108 2.44 -39.93 12.40
N SER A 109 1.78 -39.35 13.37
CA SER A 109 0.61 -39.97 13.99
C SER A 109 -0.53 -39.98 12.99
N PRO A 110 -1.44 -40.98 13.02
CA PRO A 110 -2.60 -41.02 12.09
C PRO A 110 -3.54 -39.83 12.18
N GLU A 111 -3.37 -38.95 13.17
CA GLU A 111 -4.14 -37.71 13.36
C GLU A 111 -3.69 -36.60 12.38
N ASP A 112 -2.45 -36.61 11.85
CA ASP A 112 -1.94 -35.60 10.94
C ASP A 112 -2.44 -35.74 9.48
N ASP A 113 -2.84 -36.93 9.06
CA ASP A 113 -3.32 -37.17 7.68
C ASP A 113 -4.69 -36.56 7.39
N ASN A 114 -5.50 -36.26 8.41
CA ASN A 114 -6.84 -35.66 8.32
C ASN A 114 -6.88 -34.16 8.61
N LYS A 115 -5.74 -33.54 8.86
CA LYS A 115 -5.64 -32.11 9.13
C LYS A 115 -5.56 -31.30 7.82
N VAL A 116 -6.22 -30.16 7.78
CA VAL A 116 -6.14 -29.20 6.70
C VAL A 116 -5.28 -28.01 7.12
N CYS A 117 -4.27 -27.67 6.34
CA CYS A 117 -3.39 -26.53 6.58
C CYS A 117 -3.73 -25.41 5.57
N ILE A 118 -4.13 -24.24 6.06
CA ILE A 118 -4.47 -23.08 5.23
C ILE A 118 -3.34 -22.08 5.33
N TYR A 119 -2.57 -21.94 4.26
CA TYR A 119 -1.49 -20.97 4.17
C TYR A 119 -1.97 -19.68 3.53
N TYR A 120 -1.61 -18.53 4.11
CA TYR A 120 -1.93 -17.25 3.48
C TYR A 120 -0.70 -16.39 3.20
N GLY A 121 -0.74 -15.72 2.03
CA GLY A 121 0.17 -14.65 1.62
C GLY A 121 -0.62 -13.36 1.41
N SER A 122 -0.44 -12.37 2.29
CA SER A 122 -1.27 -11.18 2.32
C SER A 122 -0.45 -9.91 2.49
N GLN A 123 -0.79 -8.85 1.75
CA GLN A 123 -0.19 -7.53 1.93
C GLN A 123 -1.05 -6.63 2.83
N THR A 124 -2.37 -6.80 2.76
CA THR A 124 -3.35 -5.92 3.43
C THR A 124 -4.26 -6.64 4.42
N GLY A 125 -4.07 -7.96 4.60
CA GLY A 125 -4.87 -8.80 5.50
C GLY A 125 -6.08 -9.49 4.83
N THR A 126 -6.42 -9.18 3.58
CA THR A 126 -7.56 -9.81 2.88
C THR A 126 -7.40 -11.32 2.79
N ALA A 127 -6.23 -11.82 2.36
CA ALA A 127 -5.98 -13.26 2.28
C ALA A 127 -6.00 -13.94 3.65
N GLU A 128 -5.52 -13.27 4.70
CA GLU A 128 -5.61 -13.74 6.09
C GLU A 128 -7.08 -13.87 6.53
N SER A 129 -7.91 -12.86 6.23
CA SER A 129 -9.35 -12.91 6.56
C SER A 129 -10.04 -14.08 5.89
N TYR A 130 -9.78 -14.32 4.61
CA TYR A 130 -10.37 -15.45 3.87
C TYR A 130 -9.88 -16.82 4.37
N ALA A 131 -8.61 -16.91 4.75
CA ALA A 131 -8.07 -18.13 5.38
C ALA A 131 -8.80 -18.45 6.69
N LYS A 132 -9.07 -17.44 7.51
CA LYS A 132 -9.83 -17.58 8.76
C LYS A 132 -11.31 -17.92 8.52
N ASP A 133 -11.90 -17.37 7.47
CA ASP A 133 -13.30 -17.71 7.11
C ASP A 133 -13.43 -19.19 6.74
N ILE A 134 -12.47 -19.73 5.95
CA ILE A 134 -12.43 -21.17 5.65
C ILE A 134 -12.17 -21.99 6.91
N GLU A 135 -11.29 -21.54 7.80
CA GLU A 135 -11.01 -22.17 9.08
C GLU A 135 -12.27 -22.28 9.92
N ASP A 136 -13.02 -21.18 10.09
CA ASP A 136 -14.26 -21.15 10.87
C ASP A 136 -15.31 -22.13 10.30
N GLU A 137 -15.47 -22.17 8.99
CA GLU A 137 -16.40 -23.10 8.33
C GLU A 137 -15.94 -24.55 8.50
N CYS A 138 -14.65 -24.84 8.42
CA CYS A 138 -14.09 -26.18 8.69
C CYS A 138 -14.31 -26.61 10.15
N LYS A 139 -14.05 -25.71 11.11
CA LYS A 139 -14.26 -25.97 12.54
C LYS A 139 -15.73 -26.26 12.87
N GLN A 140 -16.67 -25.55 12.23
CA GLN A 140 -18.10 -25.81 12.38
C GLN A 140 -18.53 -27.21 11.90
N ARG A 141 -17.77 -27.80 10.96
CA ARG A 141 -17.95 -29.17 10.49
C ARG A 141 -17.11 -30.21 11.24
N GLY A 142 -16.41 -29.79 12.30
CA GLY A 142 -15.53 -30.67 13.10
C GLY A 142 -14.26 -31.11 12.38
N ILE A 143 -13.82 -30.37 11.36
CA ILE A 143 -12.59 -30.64 10.62
C ILE A 143 -11.40 -30.05 11.39
N ALA A 144 -10.34 -30.83 11.60
CA ALA A 144 -9.09 -30.33 12.15
C ALA A 144 -8.42 -29.42 11.11
N VAL A 145 -8.22 -28.14 11.47
CA VAL A 145 -7.70 -27.11 10.57
C VAL A 145 -6.74 -26.20 11.29
N GLU A 146 -5.74 -25.69 10.58
CA GLU A 146 -4.77 -24.70 11.08
C GLU A 146 -4.50 -23.65 10.01
N VAL A 147 -4.54 -22.37 10.41
CA VAL A 147 -4.15 -21.24 9.54
C VAL A 147 -2.72 -20.85 9.82
N LEU A 148 -1.92 -20.77 8.76
CA LEU A 148 -0.47 -20.56 8.81
C LEU A 148 -0.06 -19.36 7.95
N ASP A 149 0.70 -18.44 8.56
CA ASP A 149 1.32 -17.32 7.86
C ASP A 149 2.53 -17.81 7.05
N LEU A 150 2.60 -17.49 5.76
CA LEU A 150 3.75 -17.80 4.92
C LEU A 150 5.05 -17.10 5.36
N GLU A 151 5.00 -16.12 6.27
CA GLU A 151 6.21 -15.58 6.90
C GLU A 151 6.96 -16.65 7.72
N THR A 152 6.22 -17.62 8.28
CA THR A 152 6.78 -18.75 9.04
C THR A 152 7.09 -19.97 8.17
N PHE A 153 7.07 -19.80 6.84
CA PHE A 153 7.26 -20.89 5.90
C PHE A 153 8.56 -21.69 6.15
N SER A 154 8.41 -23.01 6.17
CA SER A 154 9.50 -23.98 6.18
C SER A 154 9.23 -25.05 5.15
N ALA A 155 10.13 -25.22 4.18
CA ALA A 155 10.01 -26.22 3.13
C ALA A 155 9.83 -27.64 3.68
N GLN A 156 10.55 -27.97 4.75
CA GLN A 156 10.48 -29.29 5.38
C GLN A 156 9.09 -29.55 5.98
N THR A 157 8.52 -28.57 6.70
CA THR A 157 7.19 -28.70 7.31
C THR A 157 6.10 -28.71 6.24
N PHE A 158 6.20 -27.79 5.27
CA PHE A 158 5.23 -27.65 4.19
C PHE A 158 5.07 -28.93 3.39
N SER A 159 6.19 -29.58 3.01
CA SER A 159 6.17 -30.80 2.21
C SER A 159 5.58 -32.03 2.94
N GLN A 160 5.41 -31.96 4.26
CA GLN A 160 4.81 -33.03 5.07
C GLN A 160 3.28 -32.96 5.14
N HIS A 161 2.69 -31.81 4.83
CA HIS A 161 1.25 -31.65 4.88
C HIS A 161 0.54 -32.40 3.75
N LYS A 162 -0.59 -33.02 4.08
CA LYS A 162 -1.39 -33.81 3.14
C LYS A 162 -2.46 -33.01 2.44
N ASN A 163 -3.07 -32.05 3.13
CA ASN A 163 -4.17 -31.26 2.59
C ASN A 163 -3.87 -29.78 2.85
N VAL A 164 -3.68 -29.03 1.76
CA VAL A 164 -3.23 -27.63 1.80
C VAL A 164 -4.18 -26.73 1.01
N ILE A 165 -4.57 -25.62 1.62
CA ILE A 165 -5.27 -24.54 0.94
C ILE A 165 -4.34 -23.33 0.93
N MET A 166 -4.08 -22.77 -0.25
CA MET A 166 -3.30 -21.56 -0.43
C MET A 166 -4.22 -20.38 -0.67
N VAL A 167 -4.15 -19.35 0.16
CA VAL A 167 -4.85 -18.07 -0.06
C VAL A 167 -3.78 -17.00 -0.26
N VAL A 168 -3.50 -16.64 -1.51
CA VAL A 168 -2.31 -15.85 -1.85
C VAL A 168 -2.67 -14.63 -2.69
N ALA A 169 -2.18 -13.47 -2.27
CA ALA A 169 -2.34 -12.23 -3.01
C ALA A 169 -1.13 -11.95 -3.91
N THR A 170 -1.41 -11.35 -5.06
CA THR A 170 -0.41 -10.79 -5.97
C THR A 170 -0.20 -9.31 -5.60
N TYR A 171 1.06 -8.91 -5.49
CA TYR A 171 1.44 -7.54 -5.15
C TYR A 171 2.28 -6.92 -6.27
N GLY A 172 2.24 -5.58 -6.40
CA GLY A 172 3.04 -4.85 -7.39
C GLY A 172 2.87 -5.41 -8.82
N GLU A 173 3.95 -5.61 -9.50
CA GLU A 173 4.04 -6.09 -10.89
C GLU A 173 4.01 -7.64 -11.01
N GLY A 174 3.20 -8.31 -10.19
CA GLY A 174 3.11 -9.78 -10.19
C GLY A 174 3.96 -10.44 -9.11
N GLU A 175 4.49 -9.65 -8.19
CA GLU A 175 5.36 -10.13 -7.11
C GLU A 175 4.59 -10.83 -5.99
N PRO A 176 5.27 -11.69 -5.21
CA PRO A 176 4.72 -12.22 -3.97
C PRO A 176 4.56 -11.11 -2.93
N THR A 177 3.61 -11.27 -2.03
CA THR A 177 3.52 -10.44 -0.82
C THR A 177 4.75 -10.61 0.06
N ASP A 178 5.06 -9.65 0.92
CA ASP A 178 6.27 -9.67 1.74
C ASP A 178 6.38 -10.95 2.58
N ASN A 179 5.26 -11.39 3.19
CA ASN A 179 5.23 -12.61 4.00
C ASN A 179 5.31 -13.91 3.17
N SER A 180 5.03 -13.89 1.87
CA SER A 180 5.11 -15.08 1.00
C SER A 180 6.42 -15.19 0.21
N ARG A 181 7.34 -14.25 0.36
CA ARG A 181 8.59 -14.20 -0.40
C ARG A 181 9.47 -15.45 -0.23
N ALA A 182 9.60 -15.96 0.99
CA ALA A 182 10.39 -17.16 1.24
C ALA A 182 9.80 -18.41 0.55
N PHE A 183 8.48 -18.56 0.57
CA PHE A 183 7.77 -19.62 -0.15
C PHE A 183 7.94 -19.48 -1.68
N HIS A 184 7.77 -18.26 -2.19
CA HIS A 184 7.95 -17.98 -3.62
C HIS A 184 9.36 -18.31 -4.11
N ASP A 185 10.40 -17.92 -3.39
CA ASP A 185 11.76 -18.23 -3.76
C ASP A 185 12.03 -19.74 -3.75
N TRP A 186 11.53 -20.44 -2.74
CA TRP A 186 11.66 -21.89 -2.64
C TRP A 186 10.96 -22.61 -3.81
N ILE A 187 9.70 -22.29 -4.09
CA ILE A 187 8.92 -23.02 -5.11
C ILE A 187 9.46 -22.83 -6.53
N ILE A 188 10.17 -21.71 -6.78
CA ILE A 188 10.78 -21.42 -8.09
C ILE A 188 12.19 -22.00 -8.22
N LYS A 189 13.02 -21.94 -7.13
CA LYS A 189 14.46 -22.15 -7.22
C LYS A 189 14.95 -23.41 -6.54
N ASP A 190 14.36 -23.75 -5.38
CA ASP A 190 14.96 -24.68 -4.44
C ASP A 190 14.12 -25.95 -4.20
N ALA A 191 12.89 -26.01 -4.75
CA ALA A 191 12.02 -27.17 -4.58
C ALA A 191 12.50 -28.38 -5.40
N GLU A 192 12.71 -29.51 -4.73
CA GLU A 192 13.12 -30.74 -5.36
C GLU A 192 11.95 -31.37 -6.17
N PRO A 193 12.23 -32.04 -7.32
CA PRO A 193 11.20 -32.74 -8.06
C PRO A 193 10.41 -33.73 -7.20
N ASP A 194 9.10 -33.81 -7.42
CA ASP A 194 8.17 -34.71 -6.70
C ASP A 194 8.11 -34.50 -5.16
N CYS A 195 8.65 -33.40 -4.62
CA CYS A 195 8.66 -33.13 -3.18
C CYS A 195 7.26 -32.91 -2.55
N LEU A 196 6.24 -32.66 -3.37
CA LEU A 196 4.85 -32.50 -2.96
C LEU A 196 3.96 -33.70 -3.36
N LYS A 197 4.56 -34.83 -3.72
CA LYS A 197 3.81 -36.01 -4.12
C LYS A 197 2.94 -36.55 -2.97
N GLY A 198 1.65 -36.67 -3.25
CA GLY A 198 0.64 -37.12 -2.28
C GLY A 198 -0.01 -36.02 -1.47
N MET A 199 0.37 -34.73 -1.71
CA MET A 199 -0.33 -33.57 -1.19
C MET A 199 -1.55 -33.28 -2.07
N ASN A 200 -2.69 -33.03 -1.44
CA ASN A 200 -3.87 -32.42 -2.08
C ASN A 200 -3.88 -30.94 -1.82
N PHE A 201 -4.12 -30.13 -2.83
CA PHE A 201 -4.13 -28.68 -2.64
C PHE A 201 -5.21 -27.98 -3.48
N THR A 202 -5.52 -26.75 -3.07
CA THR A 202 -6.24 -25.77 -3.87
C THR A 202 -5.69 -24.37 -3.60
N VAL A 203 -6.01 -23.42 -4.47
CA VAL A 203 -5.51 -22.05 -4.38
C VAL A 203 -6.66 -21.07 -4.55
N MET A 204 -6.78 -20.10 -3.64
CA MET A 204 -7.50 -18.84 -3.87
C MET A 204 -6.47 -17.76 -4.16
N GLY A 205 -6.36 -17.34 -5.40
CA GLY A 205 -5.48 -16.27 -5.81
C GLY A 205 -6.22 -14.92 -5.76
N LEU A 206 -5.59 -13.91 -5.19
CA LEU A 206 -6.14 -12.56 -5.09
C LEU A 206 -5.27 -11.61 -5.92
N GLY A 207 -5.92 -10.67 -6.58
CA GLY A 207 -5.26 -9.69 -7.42
C GLY A 207 -6.17 -8.50 -7.73
N ASN A 208 -5.76 -7.70 -8.69
CA ASN A 208 -6.54 -6.57 -9.17
C ASN A 208 -6.33 -6.44 -10.68
N THR A 209 -7.42 -6.47 -11.44
CA THR A 209 -7.37 -6.44 -12.93
C THR A 209 -6.85 -5.13 -13.51
N GLN A 210 -6.65 -4.11 -12.69
CA GLN A 210 -5.98 -2.88 -13.11
C GLN A 210 -4.48 -3.09 -13.38
N TYR A 211 -3.88 -4.17 -12.87
CA TYR A 211 -2.47 -4.50 -13.03
C TYR A 211 -2.25 -5.58 -14.08
N ALA A 212 -1.20 -5.43 -14.89
CA ALA A 212 -0.89 -6.34 -15.99
C ALA A 212 -0.68 -7.79 -15.57
N GLN A 213 -0.15 -8.00 -14.37
CA GLN A 213 0.12 -9.32 -13.80
C GLN A 213 -0.99 -9.78 -12.83
N PHE A 214 -2.22 -9.56 -13.23
CA PHE A 214 -3.38 -9.96 -12.47
C PHE A 214 -3.31 -11.43 -12.03
N ASN A 215 -3.43 -11.67 -10.72
CA ASN A 215 -3.47 -12.99 -10.12
C ASN A 215 -2.25 -13.91 -10.42
N ALA A 216 -1.10 -13.31 -10.71
CA ALA A 216 0.11 -14.04 -11.11
C ALA A 216 0.58 -15.01 -10.01
N MET A 217 0.52 -14.63 -8.73
CA MET A 217 0.94 -15.48 -7.62
C MET A 217 0.04 -16.71 -7.46
N GLY A 218 -1.28 -16.54 -7.62
CA GLY A 218 -2.22 -17.67 -7.60
C GLY A 218 -1.97 -18.66 -8.74
N ALA A 219 -1.73 -18.15 -9.96
CA ALA A 219 -1.39 -18.97 -11.11
C ALA A 219 -0.05 -19.72 -10.95
N LEU A 220 0.96 -19.02 -10.39
CA LEU A 220 2.26 -19.63 -10.09
C LEU A 220 2.14 -20.78 -9.08
N CYS A 221 1.39 -20.59 -8.01
CA CYS A 221 1.16 -21.63 -6.99
C CYS A 221 0.53 -22.87 -7.63
N GLU A 222 -0.55 -22.70 -8.41
CA GLU A 222 -1.22 -23.82 -9.09
C GLU A 222 -0.26 -24.57 -10.01
N GLU A 223 0.43 -23.86 -10.93
CA GLU A 223 1.37 -24.47 -11.88
C GLU A 223 2.50 -25.22 -11.18
N LYS A 224 3.18 -24.56 -10.25
CA LYS A 224 4.39 -25.13 -9.64
C LYS A 224 4.08 -26.26 -8.68
N MET A 225 3.03 -26.17 -7.87
CA MET A 225 2.64 -27.26 -6.97
C MET A 225 2.25 -28.52 -7.76
N GLN A 226 1.55 -28.38 -8.89
CA GLN A 226 1.27 -29.52 -9.78
C GLN A 226 2.54 -30.11 -10.38
N VAL A 227 3.49 -29.29 -10.86
CA VAL A 227 4.78 -29.75 -11.39
C VAL A 227 5.59 -30.50 -10.33
N LEU A 228 5.48 -30.12 -9.05
CA LEU A 228 6.14 -30.77 -7.91
C LEU A 228 5.38 -32.02 -7.39
N GLY A 229 4.31 -32.45 -8.08
CA GLY A 229 3.61 -33.70 -7.82
C GLY A 229 2.38 -33.59 -6.91
N ALA A 230 1.96 -32.38 -6.51
CA ALA A 230 0.75 -32.20 -5.74
C ALA A 230 -0.52 -32.34 -6.62
N ASN A 231 -1.61 -32.82 -5.99
CA ASN A 231 -2.90 -33.05 -6.63
C ASN A 231 -3.84 -31.87 -6.39
N LEU A 232 -4.28 -31.19 -7.44
CA LEU A 232 -5.30 -30.15 -7.37
C LEU A 232 -6.67 -30.79 -7.15
N PHE A 233 -7.21 -30.70 -5.91
CA PHE A 233 -8.50 -31.34 -5.58
C PHE A 233 -9.70 -30.43 -5.85
N TYR A 234 -9.46 -29.13 -5.98
CA TYR A 234 -10.48 -28.13 -6.23
C TYR A 234 -9.93 -27.01 -7.13
N GLU A 235 -10.73 -26.50 -8.07
CA GLU A 235 -10.26 -25.50 -9.04
C GLU A 235 -9.79 -24.21 -8.36
N ARG A 236 -8.81 -23.55 -8.97
CA ARG A 236 -8.27 -22.28 -8.46
C ARG A 236 -9.34 -21.19 -8.49
N GLY A 237 -9.51 -20.51 -7.35
CA GLY A 237 -10.27 -19.29 -7.24
C GLY A 237 -9.47 -18.06 -7.74
N ILE A 238 -10.20 -17.08 -8.25
CA ILE A 238 -9.65 -15.82 -8.76
C ILE A 238 -10.47 -14.68 -8.16
N GLY A 239 -9.88 -13.90 -7.26
CA GLY A 239 -10.49 -12.71 -6.67
C GLY A 239 -9.94 -11.43 -7.29
N ASP A 240 -10.81 -10.50 -7.64
CA ASP A 240 -10.48 -9.21 -8.25
C ASP A 240 -10.85 -8.04 -7.33
N ASP A 241 -9.85 -7.41 -6.72
CA ASP A 241 -10.04 -6.22 -5.87
C ASP A 241 -10.51 -4.96 -6.66
N ASN A 242 -10.47 -5.01 -7.99
CA ASN A 242 -11.02 -3.95 -8.85
C ASN A 242 -12.55 -4.07 -9.02
N ASP A 243 -13.11 -5.25 -8.86
CA ASP A 243 -14.58 -5.49 -8.91
C ASP A 243 -15.10 -5.77 -7.48
N ASP A 244 -15.33 -7.02 -7.15
CA ASP A 244 -15.86 -7.44 -5.84
C ASP A 244 -15.18 -8.74 -5.41
N ILE A 245 -14.03 -8.59 -4.76
CA ILE A 245 -13.16 -9.69 -4.34
C ILE A 245 -13.85 -10.61 -3.30
N ASP A 246 -14.71 -10.05 -2.45
CA ASP A 246 -15.48 -10.83 -1.46
C ASP A 246 -16.50 -11.73 -2.16
N ARG A 247 -17.19 -11.21 -3.16
CA ARG A 247 -18.10 -11.99 -3.99
C ARG A 247 -17.38 -13.12 -4.73
N ASP A 248 -16.22 -12.83 -5.31
CA ASP A 248 -15.43 -13.82 -6.04
C ASP A 248 -14.97 -14.95 -5.11
N PHE A 249 -14.59 -14.62 -3.88
CA PHE A 249 -14.27 -15.59 -2.85
C PHE A 249 -15.48 -16.45 -2.46
N GLU A 250 -16.65 -15.84 -2.22
CA GLU A 250 -17.89 -16.56 -1.89
C GLU A 250 -18.36 -17.46 -3.05
N GLN A 251 -18.26 -16.97 -4.29
CA GLN A 251 -18.57 -17.77 -5.47
C GLN A 251 -17.62 -18.96 -5.62
N TRP A 252 -16.33 -18.76 -5.39
CA TRP A 252 -15.35 -19.84 -5.42
C TRP A 252 -15.67 -20.92 -4.38
N LYS A 253 -16.00 -20.55 -3.14
CA LYS A 253 -16.38 -21.52 -2.10
C LYS A 253 -17.65 -22.30 -2.46
N SER A 254 -18.62 -21.64 -3.09
CA SER A 254 -19.95 -22.20 -3.35
C SER A 254 -20.09 -22.95 -4.68
N LYS A 255 -19.28 -22.64 -5.70
CA LYS A 255 -19.40 -23.19 -7.06
C LYS A 255 -19.29 -24.71 -7.13
N GLY A 256 -18.43 -25.31 -6.32
CA GLY A 256 -18.25 -26.74 -6.26
C GLY A 256 -18.21 -27.29 -4.84
N PRO A 257 -19.06 -26.86 -3.96
CA PRO A 257 -18.97 -26.63 -2.53
C PRO A 257 -17.64 -27.06 -1.90
N LEU A 258 -16.72 -26.11 -1.72
CA LEU A 258 -15.35 -26.31 -1.23
C LEU A 258 -15.32 -27.11 0.09
N ILE A 259 -16.17 -26.74 1.05
CA ILE A 259 -16.16 -27.39 2.38
C ILE A 259 -16.60 -28.86 2.30
N GLU A 260 -17.55 -29.19 1.44
CA GLU A 260 -17.95 -30.57 1.20
C GLU A 260 -16.80 -31.38 0.56
N LYS A 261 -16.04 -30.77 -0.35
CA LYS A 261 -14.84 -31.40 -0.93
C LYS A 261 -13.75 -31.63 0.11
N ILE A 262 -13.56 -30.70 1.02
CA ILE A 262 -12.67 -30.86 2.16
C ILE A 262 -13.16 -32.01 3.06
N CYS A 263 -14.48 -32.08 3.38
CA CYS A 263 -15.07 -33.19 4.15
C CYS A 263 -14.82 -34.54 3.46
N GLU A 264 -15.00 -34.63 2.13
CA GLU A 264 -14.71 -35.85 1.37
C GLU A 264 -13.24 -36.28 1.49
N LEU A 265 -12.31 -35.31 1.51
CA LEU A 265 -10.87 -35.54 1.56
C LEU A 265 -10.41 -36.07 2.94
N VAL A 266 -10.89 -35.48 4.02
CA VAL A 266 -10.42 -35.75 5.38
C VAL A 266 -11.34 -36.71 6.17
N GLY A 267 -12.40 -37.21 5.54
CA GLY A 267 -13.34 -38.12 6.22
C GLY A 267 -14.15 -37.46 7.33
N GLY A 268 -14.33 -36.14 7.26
CA GLY A 268 -15.13 -35.36 8.20
C GLY A 268 -16.61 -35.74 8.18
N GLY A 269 -17.28 -35.76 9.32
CA GLY A 269 -18.69 -36.10 9.43
C GLY A 269 -19.56 -35.10 8.70
N ALA A 270 -20.65 -35.60 8.09
CA ALA A 270 -21.75 -34.79 7.58
C ALA A 270 -22.52 -34.15 8.76
N GLY A 271 -21.90 -33.19 9.42
CA GLY A 271 -22.66 -32.23 10.23
C GLY A 271 -23.59 -31.49 9.28
N GLU A 272 -24.90 -31.52 9.55
CA GLU A 272 -25.83 -30.68 8.79
C GLU A 272 -25.31 -29.27 8.78
N ALA A 273 -25.07 -28.74 7.57
CA ALA A 273 -24.81 -27.33 7.39
C ALA A 273 -25.99 -26.59 8.03
N GLN A 274 -25.78 -26.00 9.18
CA GLN A 274 -26.62 -24.89 9.56
C GLN A 274 -26.48 -23.87 8.42
N ALA A 275 -27.53 -23.70 7.66
CA ALA A 275 -27.60 -22.67 6.63
C ALA A 275 -27.21 -21.35 7.30
N ALA A 276 -25.96 -20.93 7.12
CA ALA A 276 -25.46 -19.65 7.56
C ALA A 276 -26.04 -18.58 6.62
N GLY A 277 -27.33 -18.33 6.76
CA GLY A 277 -28.11 -17.54 5.83
C GLY A 277 -28.87 -16.40 6.49
N GLY A 278 -28.39 -15.83 7.59
CA GLY A 278 -29.04 -14.69 8.23
C GLY A 278 -28.04 -13.77 8.92
N ILE A 279 -28.48 -12.55 9.21
CA ILE A 279 -27.70 -11.62 10.04
C ILE A 279 -27.55 -12.25 11.43
N PRO A 280 -26.30 -12.39 11.95
CA PRO A 280 -26.03 -12.94 13.28
C PRO A 280 -26.65 -12.06 14.39
N ASP A 281 -26.73 -12.53 15.61
CA ASP A 281 -27.04 -11.68 16.75
C ASP A 281 -25.82 -10.86 17.20
N ALA A 282 -26.07 -9.70 17.82
CA ALA A 282 -25.02 -8.78 18.25
C ALA A 282 -24.03 -9.41 19.24
N ALA A 283 -24.52 -10.26 20.18
CA ALA A 283 -23.66 -10.91 21.16
C ALA A 283 -22.69 -11.87 20.47
N SER A 284 -23.16 -12.62 19.48
CA SER A 284 -22.31 -13.50 18.65
C SER A 284 -21.25 -12.75 17.88
N VAL A 285 -21.56 -11.53 17.36
CA VAL A 285 -20.57 -10.68 16.69
C VAL A 285 -19.53 -10.20 17.69
N VAL A 286 -19.95 -9.62 18.82
CA VAL A 286 -19.04 -9.10 19.87
C VAL A 286 -18.13 -10.19 20.42
N ALA A 287 -18.64 -11.38 20.66
CA ALA A 287 -17.83 -12.51 21.16
C ALA A 287 -16.71 -12.95 20.19
N LYS A 288 -16.82 -12.63 18.90
CA LYS A 288 -15.83 -12.94 17.88
C LYS A 288 -14.84 -11.80 17.62
N LEU A 289 -15.06 -10.61 18.18
CA LEU A 289 -14.12 -9.52 18.03
C LEU A 289 -12.82 -9.85 18.79
N PRO A 290 -11.64 -9.67 18.19
CA PRO A 290 -10.39 -10.07 18.82
C PRO A 290 -10.00 -9.19 19.99
N LEU A 291 -10.48 -7.95 20.04
CA LEU A 291 -10.07 -6.95 21.02
C LEU A 291 -11.26 -6.32 21.75
N VAL A 292 -10.98 -5.86 22.97
CA VAL A 292 -11.73 -4.82 23.66
C VAL A 292 -10.91 -3.53 23.59
N ILE A 293 -11.54 -2.41 23.26
CA ILE A 293 -10.88 -1.10 23.15
C ILE A 293 -11.44 -0.19 24.24
N ASP A 294 -10.57 0.26 25.16
CA ASP A 294 -10.88 1.23 26.20
C ASP A 294 -10.33 2.61 25.84
N PHE A 295 -10.93 3.66 26.43
CA PHE A 295 -10.66 5.05 26.07
C PHE A 295 -10.16 5.86 27.26
N HIS A 296 -9.02 6.54 27.10
CA HIS A 296 -8.29 7.27 28.14
C HIS A 296 -8.08 8.75 27.77
N ASP A 297 -8.04 9.60 28.78
CA ASP A 297 -7.80 11.04 28.56
C ASP A 297 -6.32 11.36 28.24
N HIS A 298 -5.38 10.47 28.61
CA HIS A 298 -3.95 10.66 28.39
C HIS A 298 -3.32 9.46 27.69
N GLU A 299 -2.35 9.70 26.78
CA GLU A 299 -1.62 8.68 26.04
C GLU A 299 -0.89 7.68 26.98
N GLN A 300 -0.29 8.18 28.05
CA GLN A 300 0.42 7.35 29.02
C GLN A 300 -0.47 6.31 29.67
N ASP A 301 -1.72 6.65 29.99
CA ASP A 301 -2.68 5.75 30.60
C ASP A 301 -3.08 4.63 29.61
N SER A 302 -3.22 4.95 28.32
CA SER A 302 -3.55 3.98 27.27
C SER A 302 -2.41 2.99 27.03
N VAL A 303 -1.16 3.45 27.03
CA VAL A 303 0.02 2.58 26.84
C VAL A 303 0.18 1.62 28.02
N MET A 304 -0.02 2.13 29.25
CA MET A 304 0.09 1.30 30.47
C MET A 304 -1.05 0.29 30.63
N ALA A 305 -2.23 0.60 30.06
CA ALA A 305 -3.41 -0.25 30.14
C ALA A 305 -3.46 -1.33 29.06
N THR A 306 -2.63 -1.23 28.00
CA THR A 306 -2.61 -2.24 26.94
C THR A 306 -1.97 -3.53 27.46
N GLU A 307 -2.65 -4.65 27.28
CA GLU A 307 -2.19 -5.96 27.75
C GLU A 307 -0.96 -6.48 27.00
N ASP A 308 -0.11 -7.25 27.68
CA ASP A 308 1.08 -7.89 27.09
C ASP A 308 0.72 -8.92 25.98
N SER A 309 -0.49 -9.49 26.02
CA SER A 309 -1.02 -10.39 24.99
C SER A 309 -1.42 -9.70 23.70
N VAL A 310 -1.54 -8.36 23.72
CA VAL A 310 -1.78 -7.54 22.53
C VAL A 310 -0.43 -7.15 21.91
N THR A 311 -0.10 -7.77 20.80
CA THR A 311 1.18 -7.55 20.13
C THR A 311 1.11 -6.41 19.11
N ASP A 312 2.25 -5.80 18.81
CA ASP A 312 2.37 -4.84 17.72
C ASP A 312 2.27 -5.50 16.34
N GLY A 313 1.95 -6.80 16.31
CA GLY A 313 1.70 -7.59 15.12
C GLY A 313 2.93 -7.82 14.25
N GLY A 314 4.11 -7.80 14.83
CA GLY A 314 5.44 -7.79 14.18
C GLY A 314 5.66 -8.69 12.97
N SER A 315 4.67 -9.41 12.52
CA SER A 315 4.74 -10.26 11.35
C SER A 315 3.60 -10.06 10.35
N THR A 316 2.50 -9.37 10.68
CA THR A 316 1.43 -9.18 9.70
C THR A 316 1.65 -7.98 8.78
N THR A 317 1.23 -8.20 7.56
CA THR A 317 1.31 -7.26 6.45
C THR A 317 0.59 -5.94 6.71
N LEU A 318 -0.53 -5.96 7.45
CA LEU A 318 -1.26 -4.75 7.81
C LEU A 318 -0.42 -3.78 8.63
N GLU A 319 0.38 -4.27 9.56
CA GLU A 319 1.25 -3.43 10.37
C GLU A 319 2.45 -2.91 9.61
N LYS A 320 3.08 -3.74 8.76
CA LYS A 320 4.13 -3.27 7.87
C LYS A 320 3.61 -2.17 6.95
N VAL A 321 2.35 -2.26 6.50
CA VAL A 321 1.72 -1.22 5.68
C VAL A 321 1.50 0.07 6.46
N PHE A 322 0.89 0.01 7.65
CA PHE A 322 0.60 1.21 8.43
C PHE A 322 1.82 1.77 9.16
N PHE A 323 2.66 0.93 9.73
CA PHE A 323 3.82 1.36 10.51
C PHE A 323 5.08 1.61 9.69
N ALA A 324 5.17 1.11 8.46
CA ALA A 324 6.27 1.45 7.54
C ALA A 324 6.09 2.83 6.88
N LEU A 325 4.93 3.48 7.04
CA LEU A 325 4.68 4.83 6.55
C LEU A 325 5.49 5.85 7.36
N GLN A 326 6.09 6.81 6.68
CA GLN A 326 6.81 7.91 7.32
C GLN A 326 6.07 9.23 7.12
N PRO A 327 6.08 10.12 8.14
CA PRO A 327 5.51 11.44 8.01
C PRO A 327 6.39 12.32 7.12
N VAL A 328 5.82 12.87 6.05
CA VAL A 328 6.47 13.81 5.14
C VAL A 328 5.72 15.13 5.11
N THR A 329 6.42 16.22 4.87
CA THR A 329 5.80 17.55 4.83
C THR A 329 5.44 17.94 3.40
N VAL A 330 4.23 18.42 3.19
CA VAL A 330 3.81 19.01 1.92
C VAL A 330 4.54 20.32 1.71
N SER A 331 5.40 20.41 0.70
CA SER A 331 6.19 21.60 0.38
C SER A 331 5.54 22.47 -0.69
N ALA A 332 4.73 21.90 -1.60
CA ALA A 332 3.95 22.63 -2.57
C ALA A 332 2.66 21.89 -2.95
N VAL A 333 1.63 22.65 -3.28
CA VAL A 333 0.39 22.17 -3.93
C VAL A 333 0.05 23.14 -5.05
N ARG A 334 -0.13 22.62 -6.27
CA ARG A 334 -0.44 23.43 -7.45
C ARG A 334 -1.53 22.77 -8.26
N GLU A 335 -2.60 23.52 -8.59
CA GLU A 335 -3.62 23.10 -9.55
C GLU A 335 -3.03 23.18 -10.97
N LEU A 336 -3.22 22.12 -11.76
CA LEU A 336 -2.66 22.00 -13.10
C LEU A 336 -3.65 22.32 -14.21
N ARG A 337 -4.95 22.21 -13.95
CA ARG A 337 -5.99 22.49 -14.95
C ARG A 337 -6.33 23.97 -14.99
N GLN A 338 -6.77 24.43 -16.15
CA GLN A 338 -7.18 25.81 -16.37
C GLN A 338 -8.55 26.11 -15.75
N ALA A 339 -8.85 27.41 -15.54
CA ALA A 339 -10.06 27.88 -14.88
C ALA A 339 -11.39 27.23 -15.34
N PRO A 340 -11.65 27.00 -16.65
CA PRO A 340 -12.91 26.37 -17.07
C PRO A 340 -13.12 24.94 -16.53
N CYS A 341 -12.05 24.20 -16.26
CA CYS A 341 -12.15 22.89 -15.61
C CYS A 341 -12.36 23.03 -14.11
N GLN A 342 -11.66 23.96 -13.46
CA GLN A 342 -11.75 24.22 -12.03
C GLN A 342 -13.18 24.65 -11.64
N GLU A 343 -13.82 25.52 -12.43
CA GLU A 343 -15.22 25.95 -12.26
C GLU A 343 -16.22 24.79 -12.32
N GLN A 344 -15.91 23.75 -13.08
CA GLN A 344 -16.67 22.51 -13.16
C GLN A 344 -16.33 21.53 -12.02
N GLY A 345 -15.39 21.88 -11.14
CA GLY A 345 -14.90 21.02 -10.07
C GLY A 345 -13.98 19.90 -10.54
N LEU A 346 -13.46 19.99 -11.76
CA LEU A 346 -12.49 19.04 -12.33
C LEU A 346 -11.08 19.52 -11.97
N LEU A 347 -10.49 18.98 -10.93
CA LEU A 347 -9.17 19.38 -10.42
C LEU A 347 -8.10 18.34 -10.76
N THR A 348 -6.86 18.81 -10.93
CA THR A 348 -5.67 17.96 -11.03
C THR A 348 -4.54 18.63 -10.27
N ALA A 349 -4.20 18.10 -9.12
CA ALA A 349 -3.15 18.65 -8.27
C ALA A 349 -1.78 18.06 -8.61
N HIS A 350 -0.78 18.93 -8.63
CA HIS A 350 0.61 18.60 -8.44
C HIS A 350 0.97 18.84 -6.97
N VAL A 351 1.53 17.85 -6.31
CA VAL A 351 1.90 17.92 -4.90
C VAL A 351 3.37 17.56 -4.74
N ASP A 352 4.12 18.43 -4.05
CA ASP A 352 5.51 18.16 -3.66
C ASP A 352 5.57 17.79 -2.18
N LEU A 353 6.24 16.68 -1.89
CA LEU A 353 6.47 16.12 -0.57
C LEU A 353 7.96 16.21 -0.22
N ASP A 354 8.31 16.92 0.84
CA ASP A 354 9.67 17.03 1.35
C ASP A 354 10.02 15.80 2.20
N ILE A 355 10.96 14.99 1.71
CA ILE A 355 11.47 13.80 2.37
C ILE A 355 12.84 14.02 3.04
N SER A 356 13.28 15.27 3.19
CA SER A 356 14.62 15.60 3.72
C SER A 356 14.86 15.06 5.13
N ASN A 357 13.82 15.01 5.96
CA ASN A 357 13.87 14.59 7.35
C ASN A 357 13.43 13.14 7.57
N THR A 358 13.40 12.34 6.52
CA THR A 358 13.00 10.93 6.55
C THR A 358 14.13 10.02 6.07
N SER A 359 13.99 8.72 6.26
CA SER A 359 14.87 7.70 5.66
C SER A 359 14.47 7.35 4.22
N LEU A 360 13.41 7.96 3.67
CA LEU A 360 12.93 7.68 2.33
C LEU A 360 13.94 8.09 1.27
N SER A 361 14.05 7.26 0.27
CA SER A 361 14.73 7.51 -0.99
C SER A 361 13.92 6.90 -2.12
N TYR A 362 14.06 7.39 -3.32
CA TYR A 362 13.33 6.87 -4.47
C TYR A 362 14.18 6.85 -5.73
N CYS A 363 13.82 5.99 -6.66
CA CYS A 363 14.25 6.05 -8.04
C CYS A 363 13.19 6.73 -8.90
N THR A 364 13.60 7.33 -10.02
CA THR A 364 12.67 7.97 -10.96
C THR A 364 11.58 7.00 -11.41
N ALA A 365 10.32 7.42 -11.32
CA ALA A 365 9.11 6.66 -11.57
C ALA A 365 8.86 5.48 -10.60
N ASP A 366 9.39 5.51 -9.36
CA ASP A 366 8.85 4.71 -8.26
C ASP A 366 7.44 5.18 -7.89
N ASN A 367 6.76 4.43 -7.03
CA ASN A 367 5.46 4.80 -6.50
C ASN A 367 5.58 5.40 -5.10
N ALA A 368 4.85 6.48 -4.86
CA ALA A 368 4.58 7.01 -3.53
C ALA A 368 3.25 6.42 -3.05
N ASP A 369 3.32 5.55 -2.05
CA ASP A 369 2.15 4.96 -1.42
C ASP A 369 1.67 5.88 -0.30
N LEU A 370 0.51 6.50 -0.48
CA LEU A 370 -0.05 7.50 0.43
C LEU A 370 -1.21 6.94 1.23
N LEU A 371 -1.24 7.22 2.52
CA LEU A 371 -2.42 7.01 3.36
C LEU A 371 -3.27 8.29 3.33
N PRO A 372 -4.44 8.27 2.69
CA PRO A 372 -5.30 9.45 2.62
C PRO A 372 -6.07 9.66 3.92
N GLU A 373 -6.48 10.90 4.16
CA GLU A 373 -7.35 11.24 5.28
C GLU A 373 -8.82 11.33 4.84
N ASN A 374 -9.73 10.85 5.68
CA ASN A 374 -11.16 11.04 5.51
C ASN A 374 -11.53 12.53 5.60
N ASP A 375 -12.67 12.88 5.03
CA ASP A 375 -13.21 14.23 5.11
C ASP A 375 -13.59 14.56 6.57
N PRO A 376 -13.14 15.71 7.13
CA PRO A 376 -13.49 16.10 8.50
C PRO A 376 -15.00 16.17 8.77
N GLU A 377 -15.80 16.57 7.80
CA GLU A 377 -17.27 16.57 7.92
C GLU A 377 -17.82 15.14 8.03
N LEU A 378 -17.25 14.21 7.29
CA LEU A 378 -17.61 12.80 7.36
C LEU A 378 -17.21 12.17 8.70
N VAL A 379 -16.02 12.50 9.20
CA VAL A 379 -15.55 12.06 10.53
C VAL A 379 -16.48 12.56 11.62
N GLN A 380 -16.84 13.86 11.60
CA GLN A 380 -17.75 14.45 12.57
C GLN A 380 -19.15 13.81 12.48
N TRP A 381 -19.61 13.52 11.26
CA TRP A 381 -20.90 12.89 11.06
C TRP A 381 -20.93 11.47 11.67
N PHE A 382 -19.90 10.64 11.45
CA PHE A 382 -19.83 9.31 12.05
C PHE A 382 -19.67 9.38 13.58
N ALA A 383 -18.88 10.33 14.09
CA ALA A 383 -18.75 10.54 15.52
C ALA A 383 -20.11 10.83 16.18
N ALA A 384 -20.93 11.71 15.56
CA ALA A 384 -22.28 11.99 16.02
C ALA A 384 -23.23 10.77 15.88
N ALA A 385 -23.14 10.02 14.76
CA ALA A 385 -23.97 8.85 14.54
C ALA A 385 -23.67 7.68 15.50
N LEU A 386 -22.50 7.68 16.12
CA LEU A 386 -22.02 6.69 17.11
C LEU A 386 -22.08 7.20 18.56
N ASP A 387 -22.62 8.39 18.81
CA ASP A 387 -22.55 9.07 20.11
C ASP A 387 -21.12 9.19 20.67
N ALA A 388 -20.12 9.28 19.77
CA ALA A 388 -18.69 9.20 20.06
C ALA A 388 -17.98 10.57 20.08
N GLU A 389 -18.69 11.68 19.98
CA GLU A 389 -18.09 13.03 19.90
C GLU A 389 -17.22 13.35 21.13
N ALA A 390 -17.63 12.89 22.33
CA ALA A 390 -16.88 13.07 23.56
C ALA A 390 -15.61 12.19 23.67
N TYR A 391 -15.47 11.20 22.76
CA TYR A 391 -14.35 10.27 22.75
C TYR A 391 -13.29 10.63 21.71
N LEU A 392 -13.55 11.58 20.82
CA LEU A 392 -12.68 11.87 19.67
C LEU A 392 -11.23 12.14 20.07
N ASP A 393 -10.98 12.84 21.16
CA ASP A 393 -9.63 13.21 21.59
C ASP A 393 -9.08 12.25 22.66
N ARG A 394 -9.76 11.13 22.94
CA ARG A 394 -9.28 10.09 23.86
C ARG A 394 -8.37 9.13 23.17
N HIS A 395 -7.35 8.70 23.90
CA HIS A 395 -6.40 7.64 23.49
C HIS A 395 -6.98 6.25 23.77
N MET A 396 -6.58 5.26 22.97
CA MET A 396 -7.11 3.90 23.03
C MET A 396 -6.10 2.94 23.65
N SER A 397 -6.55 2.11 24.57
CA SER A 397 -5.84 0.90 24.98
C SER A 397 -6.51 -0.35 24.40
N PHE A 398 -5.78 -1.43 24.33
CA PHE A 398 -6.22 -2.66 23.71
C PHE A 398 -6.05 -3.82 24.72
N SER A 399 -7.10 -4.59 24.90
CA SER A 399 -7.05 -5.87 25.61
C SER A 399 -7.66 -6.96 24.74
N VAL A 400 -7.26 -8.20 24.96
CA VAL A 400 -7.84 -9.34 24.20
C VAL A 400 -9.24 -9.64 24.71
N ASN A 401 -10.11 -10.03 23.80
CA ASN A 401 -11.47 -10.43 24.14
C ASN A 401 -11.48 -11.82 24.83
N GLU A 402 -12.54 -12.12 25.57
CA GLU A 402 -12.69 -13.40 26.27
C GLU A 402 -12.59 -14.58 25.29
N GLY A 403 -11.74 -15.54 25.61
CA GLY A 403 -11.50 -16.72 24.77
C GLY A 403 -10.46 -16.53 23.66
N VAL A 404 -9.86 -15.35 23.54
CA VAL A 404 -8.77 -15.06 22.61
C VAL A 404 -7.43 -15.16 23.34
N GLU A 405 -6.48 -15.96 22.82
CA GLU A 405 -5.18 -16.16 23.46
C GLU A 405 -4.26 -14.93 23.24
N SER A 406 -4.29 -14.35 22.04
CA SER A 406 -3.55 -13.14 21.70
C SER A 406 -4.20 -12.43 20.51
N ALA A 407 -4.02 -11.14 20.42
CA ALA A 407 -4.51 -10.33 19.31
C ALA A 407 -3.47 -9.30 18.86
N LYS A 408 -3.65 -8.78 17.66
CA LYS A 408 -2.77 -7.75 17.08
C LYS A 408 -3.44 -6.39 17.15
N LYS A 409 -2.66 -5.34 17.48
CA LYS A 409 -3.15 -3.96 17.42
C LYS A 409 -3.61 -3.64 16.01
N PRO A 410 -4.77 -3.01 15.85
CA PRO A 410 -5.32 -2.71 14.52
C PRO A 410 -4.61 -1.53 13.83
N TRP A 411 -3.91 -0.66 14.59
CA TRP A 411 -3.14 0.50 14.14
C TRP A 411 -2.16 0.99 15.20
N ALA A 412 -1.34 1.98 14.86
CA ALA A 412 -0.43 2.64 15.80
C ALA A 412 -1.20 3.31 16.95
N PRO A 413 -0.60 3.45 18.15
CA PRO A 413 -1.21 4.20 19.26
C PRO A 413 -1.62 5.60 18.81
N CYS A 414 -2.89 5.93 18.98
CA CYS A 414 -3.46 7.21 18.53
C CYS A 414 -4.78 7.51 19.25
N THR A 415 -5.35 8.68 18.99
CA THR A 415 -6.68 9.02 19.43
C THR A 415 -7.77 8.39 18.57
N VAL A 416 -9.01 8.36 19.08
CA VAL A 416 -10.19 7.96 18.28
C VAL A 416 -10.32 8.80 17.02
N ARG A 417 -10.07 10.11 17.13
CA ARG A 417 -10.05 11.04 15.99
C ARG A 417 -9.06 10.59 14.91
N ASP A 418 -7.83 10.26 15.30
CA ASP A 418 -6.81 9.79 14.36
C ASP A 418 -7.23 8.50 13.67
N ALA A 419 -7.85 7.57 14.40
CA ALA A 419 -8.36 6.32 13.82
C ALA A 419 -9.44 6.59 12.76
N LEU A 420 -10.42 7.44 13.07
CA LEU A 420 -11.49 7.82 12.13
C LEU A 420 -10.97 8.63 10.94
N VAL A 421 -9.95 9.48 11.16
CA VAL A 421 -9.36 10.31 10.09
C VAL A 421 -8.51 9.47 9.15
N ARG A 422 -7.68 8.54 9.65
CA ARG A 422 -6.60 7.92 8.88
C ARG A 422 -6.73 6.43 8.66
N TYR A 423 -7.27 5.67 9.63
CA TYR A 423 -7.15 4.21 9.61
C TYR A 423 -8.41 3.47 9.20
N LEU A 424 -9.55 4.13 9.16
CA LEU A 424 -10.83 3.56 8.78
C LEU A 424 -11.34 4.14 7.45
N ASP A 425 -11.90 3.29 6.58
CA ASP A 425 -12.58 3.76 5.37
C ASP A 425 -14.04 4.07 5.67
N LEU A 426 -14.32 5.36 5.89
CA LEU A 426 -15.67 5.88 6.17
C LEU A 426 -16.44 6.22 4.89
N THR A 427 -15.83 6.10 3.73
CA THR A 427 -16.39 6.58 2.45
C THR A 427 -16.97 5.46 1.61
N GLN A 428 -16.21 4.37 1.42
CA GLN A 428 -16.66 3.26 0.57
C GLN A 428 -17.70 2.40 1.29
N LEU A 429 -18.69 1.96 0.53
CA LEU A 429 -19.65 0.98 1.03
C LEU A 429 -18.92 -0.31 1.43
N PRO A 430 -19.06 -0.80 2.67
CA PRO A 430 -18.43 -2.04 3.10
C PRO A 430 -18.96 -3.27 2.33
N GLY A 431 -18.16 -4.32 2.26
CA GLY A 431 -18.54 -5.60 1.69
C GLY A 431 -19.62 -6.33 2.52
N LYS A 432 -20.23 -7.35 1.92
CA LYS A 432 -21.35 -8.13 2.50
C LYS A 432 -21.12 -8.57 3.95
N LYS A 433 -19.95 -9.13 4.25
CA LYS A 433 -19.58 -9.64 5.60
C LYS A 433 -19.69 -8.54 6.67
N VAL A 434 -19.10 -7.38 6.41
CA VAL A 434 -19.16 -6.25 7.35
C VAL A 434 -20.58 -5.73 7.50
N LEU A 435 -21.33 -5.64 6.41
CA LEU A 435 -22.74 -5.21 6.44
C LEU A 435 -23.62 -6.18 7.23
N MET A 436 -23.40 -7.50 7.13
CA MET A 436 -24.07 -8.49 7.96
C MET A 436 -23.75 -8.30 9.45
N GLN A 437 -22.46 -8.08 9.77
CA GLN A 437 -22.04 -7.86 11.17
C GLN A 437 -22.61 -6.56 11.74
N LEU A 438 -22.63 -5.47 10.96
CA LEU A 438 -23.27 -4.22 11.38
C LEU A 438 -24.80 -4.40 11.54
N GLY A 439 -25.43 -5.15 10.65
CA GLY A 439 -26.86 -5.47 10.73
C GLY A 439 -27.27 -6.17 12.01
N ALA A 440 -26.36 -6.89 12.65
CA ALA A 440 -26.57 -7.55 13.95
C ALA A 440 -27.00 -6.58 15.05
N PHE A 441 -26.53 -5.33 14.98
CA PHE A 441 -26.80 -4.28 15.96
C PHE A 441 -28.08 -3.47 15.65
N LEU A 442 -28.85 -3.83 14.63
CA LEU A 442 -30.16 -3.22 14.37
C LEU A 442 -31.19 -3.76 15.38
N PRO A 443 -31.81 -2.91 16.19
CA PRO A 443 -32.80 -3.36 17.19
C PRO A 443 -34.12 -3.81 16.52
N CYS A 444 -34.45 -3.25 15.36
CA CYS A 444 -35.73 -3.52 14.64
C CYS A 444 -35.57 -4.76 13.76
N ALA A 445 -36.39 -5.80 14.05
CA ALA A 445 -36.42 -7.05 13.27
C ALA A 445 -36.85 -6.82 11.81
N GLU A 446 -37.75 -5.85 11.57
CA GLU A 446 -38.19 -5.51 10.20
C GLU A 446 -37.05 -4.88 9.39
N ALA A 447 -36.28 -3.93 9.98
CA ALA A 447 -35.13 -3.33 9.32
C ALA A 447 -34.06 -4.38 9.04
N ARG A 448 -33.83 -5.31 9.98
CA ARG A 448 -32.91 -6.44 9.81
C ARG A 448 -33.35 -7.35 8.65
N GLY A 449 -34.61 -7.71 8.57
CA GLY A 449 -35.14 -8.55 7.49
C GLY A 449 -35.08 -7.89 6.11
N VAL A 450 -35.16 -6.56 6.01
CA VAL A 450 -34.94 -5.82 4.75
C VAL A 450 -33.46 -5.89 4.34
N LEU A 451 -32.56 -5.70 5.28
CA LEU A 451 -31.11 -5.81 5.04
C LEU A 451 -30.72 -7.23 4.65
N GLU A 452 -31.26 -8.26 5.31
CA GLU A 452 -31.03 -9.67 4.95
C GLU A 452 -31.36 -9.94 3.49
N LYS A 453 -32.55 -9.54 3.04
CA LYS A 453 -33.00 -9.74 1.65
C LYS A 453 -32.06 -9.03 0.65
N LEU A 454 -31.55 -7.84 0.97
CA LEU A 454 -30.56 -7.17 0.14
C LEU A 454 -29.26 -7.97 0.06
N LEU A 455 -28.77 -8.46 1.20
CA LEU A 455 -27.50 -9.18 1.30
C LEU A 455 -27.57 -10.61 0.73
N GLU A 456 -28.78 -11.20 0.65
CA GLU A 456 -29.02 -12.49 -0.01
C GLU A 456 -29.01 -12.41 -1.54
N ASP A 457 -29.25 -11.21 -2.12
CA ASP A 457 -29.22 -10.98 -3.57
C ASP A 457 -27.88 -10.34 -3.98
N PRO A 458 -26.88 -11.11 -4.48
CA PRO A 458 -25.55 -10.59 -4.83
C PRO A 458 -25.62 -9.50 -5.90
N GLU A 459 -26.55 -9.59 -6.87
CA GLU A 459 -26.66 -8.59 -7.93
C GLU A 459 -27.27 -7.27 -7.41
N ALA A 460 -28.17 -7.35 -6.41
CA ALA A 460 -28.71 -6.16 -5.77
C ALA A 460 -27.63 -5.41 -5.00
N LEU A 461 -26.87 -6.10 -4.16
CA LEU A 461 -25.75 -5.51 -3.41
C LEU A 461 -24.67 -4.97 -4.35
N LYS A 462 -24.22 -5.77 -5.34
CA LYS A 462 -23.24 -5.37 -6.35
C LYS A 462 -23.66 -4.08 -7.06
N SER A 463 -24.95 -3.94 -7.37
CA SER A 463 -25.44 -2.74 -8.03
C SER A 463 -25.19 -1.46 -7.21
N LEU A 464 -25.26 -1.52 -5.88
CA LEU A 464 -25.00 -0.36 -5.02
C LEU A 464 -23.52 0.04 -5.00
N HIS A 465 -22.59 -0.90 -5.22
CA HIS A 465 -21.17 -0.65 -5.38
C HIS A 465 -20.80 -0.13 -6.77
N ALA A 466 -21.61 -0.43 -7.79
CA ALA A 466 -21.30 -0.11 -9.19
C ALA A 466 -21.02 1.39 -9.37
N ALA A 467 -20.04 1.70 -10.21
CA ALA A 467 -19.62 3.08 -10.53
C ALA A 467 -20.77 3.97 -11.04
N GLU A 468 -21.86 3.37 -11.56
CA GLU A 468 -23.08 4.05 -11.98
C GLU A 468 -23.87 4.60 -10.80
N TYR A 469 -23.98 3.86 -9.68
CA TYR A 469 -24.74 4.25 -8.49
C TYR A 469 -23.85 4.76 -7.38
N GLN A 470 -22.76 4.09 -7.11
CA GLN A 470 -21.67 4.44 -6.19
C GLN A 470 -22.18 4.96 -4.84
N MET A 471 -22.95 4.09 -4.13
CA MET A 471 -23.48 4.41 -2.82
C MET A 471 -22.36 4.50 -1.80
N SER A 472 -22.28 5.57 -1.03
CA SER A 472 -21.30 5.73 0.04
C SER A 472 -21.72 4.99 1.32
N PHE A 473 -20.78 4.72 2.21
CA PHE A 473 -21.07 4.11 3.51
C PHE A 473 -22.03 4.98 4.34
N ARG A 474 -21.84 6.31 4.34
CA ARG A 474 -22.77 7.24 5.00
C ARG A 474 -24.21 7.12 4.46
N GLU A 475 -24.38 7.05 3.14
CA GLU A 475 -25.71 6.91 2.55
C GLU A 475 -26.33 5.57 2.90
N PHE A 476 -25.56 4.50 2.87
CA PHE A 476 -26.01 3.19 3.31
C PHE A 476 -26.42 3.20 4.79
N TRP A 477 -25.63 3.84 5.64
CA TRP A 477 -25.96 4.01 7.05
C TRP A 477 -27.32 4.71 7.25
N VAL A 478 -27.53 5.84 6.57
CA VAL A 478 -28.79 6.59 6.65
C VAL A 478 -30.00 5.78 6.15
N VAL A 479 -29.81 4.98 5.11
CA VAL A 479 -30.89 4.21 4.48
C VAL A 479 -31.18 2.93 5.25
N TYR A 480 -30.15 2.12 5.55
CA TYR A 480 -30.28 0.74 6.03
C TYR A 480 -29.94 0.54 7.50
N LEU A 481 -29.01 1.35 8.04
CA LEU A 481 -28.50 1.19 9.40
C LEU A 481 -29.00 2.28 10.37
N SER A 482 -30.02 3.04 9.98
CA SER A 482 -30.62 4.07 10.83
C SER A 482 -31.15 3.45 12.12
N GLY A 483 -30.73 3.99 13.28
CA GLY A 483 -31.10 3.48 14.61
C GLY A 483 -30.29 2.25 15.07
N ILE A 484 -29.15 1.98 14.45
CA ILE A 484 -28.23 0.95 14.89
C ILE A 484 -27.72 1.26 16.31
N GLU A 485 -27.65 0.24 17.18
CA GLU A 485 -27.14 0.33 18.56
C GLU A 485 -25.80 -0.42 18.66
N ILE A 486 -24.74 0.19 18.17
CA ILE A 486 -23.38 -0.36 18.17
C ILE A 486 -22.48 0.48 19.06
N ASP A 487 -21.69 -0.16 19.93
CA ASP A 487 -20.67 0.56 20.69
C ASP A 487 -19.45 0.95 19.82
N LEU A 488 -18.73 1.98 20.29
CA LEU A 488 -17.58 2.53 19.55
C LEU A 488 -16.46 1.49 19.38
N SER A 489 -16.19 0.64 20.40
CA SER A 489 -15.16 -0.40 20.33
C SER A 489 -15.47 -1.42 19.22
N ALA A 490 -16.72 -1.88 19.14
CA ALA A 490 -17.17 -2.79 18.09
C ALA A 490 -17.10 -2.12 16.71
N PHE A 491 -17.60 -0.89 16.58
CA PHE A 491 -17.53 -0.15 15.31
C PHE A 491 -16.09 0.01 14.80
N LEU A 492 -15.16 0.42 15.65
CA LEU A 492 -13.75 0.62 15.30
C LEU A 492 -13.10 -0.68 14.80
N GLN A 493 -13.54 -1.85 15.26
CA GLN A 493 -13.02 -3.14 14.81
C GLN A 493 -13.70 -3.64 13.54
N LEU A 494 -15.00 -3.41 13.36
CA LEU A 494 -15.77 -3.87 12.19
C LEU A 494 -15.62 -2.98 10.97
N CYS A 495 -15.41 -1.68 11.16
CA CYS A 495 -15.26 -0.74 10.06
C CYS A 495 -14.03 -1.10 9.19
N PRO A 496 -14.17 -1.13 7.85
CA PRO A 496 -13.07 -1.45 6.96
C PRO A 496 -11.87 -0.53 7.16
N ARG A 497 -10.67 -1.08 6.94
CA ARG A 497 -9.43 -0.31 7.02
C ARG A 497 -9.27 0.61 5.83
N GLN A 498 -8.75 1.82 6.08
CA GLN A 498 -8.36 2.72 5.01
C GLN A 498 -7.23 2.07 4.20
N LYS A 499 -7.36 2.15 2.87
CA LYS A 499 -6.34 1.63 1.96
C LYS A 499 -5.32 2.72 1.63
N ILE A 500 -4.05 2.35 1.54
CA ILE A 500 -3.03 3.21 0.91
C ILE A 500 -3.32 3.32 -0.59
N ARG A 501 -2.90 4.43 -1.19
CA ARG A 501 -3.07 4.65 -2.63
C ARG A 501 -1.71 4.92 -3.27
N PRO A 502 -1.30 4.09 -4.25
CA PRO A 502 -0.09 4.31 -5.01
C PRO A 502 -0.27 5.46 -5.99
N TYR A 503 0.74 6.30 -6.09
CA TYR A 503 0.86 7.36 -7.09
C TYR A 503 2.24 7.31 -7.70
N THR A 504 2.33 7.15 -9.01
CA THR A 504 3.63 7.20 -9.69
C THR A 504 4.30 8.55 -9.45
N ILE A 505 5.54 8.51 -8.99
CA ILE A 505 6.33 9.70 -8.70
C ILE A 505 6.63 10.44 -10.00
N SER A 506 6.16 11.68 -10.10
CA SER A 506 6.28 12.53 -11.26
C SER A 506 7.54 13.41 -11.28
N SER A 507 8.48 13.19 -10.33
CA SER A 507 9.78 13.86 -10.27
C SER A 507 10.94 12.89 -10.49
N SER A 508 12.08 13.40 -10.96
CA SER A 508 13.31 12.62 -11.06
C SER A 508 14.11 12.68 -9.77
N SER A 509 14.51 11.52 -9.24
CA SER A 509 15.41 11.44 -8.08
C SER A 509 16.79 12.09 -8.33
N LYS A 510 17.20 12.23 -9.59
CA LYS A 510 18.43 12.93 -9.96
C LYS A 510 18.27 14.45 -9.95
N ALA A 511 17.04 14.94 -10.25
CA ALA A 511 16.73 16.37 -10.22
C ALA A 511 16.40 16.85 -8.81
N THR A 512 15.54 16.10 -8.09
CA THR A 512 15.04 16.47 -6.77
C THR A 512 15.13 15.31 -5.78
N PRO A 513 16.34 14.89 -5.36
CA PRO A 513 16.53 13.68 -4.54
C PRO A 513 15.87 13.74 -3.16
N LYS A 514 15.42 14.91 -2.72
CA LYS A 514 14.77 15.14 -1.42
C LYS A 514 13.32 15.62 -1.53
N THR A 515 12.77 15.59 -2.74
CA THR A 515 11.37 15.97 -2.98
C THR A 515 10.71 14.95 -3.90
N ILE A 516 9.66 14.34 -3.43
CA ILE A 516 8.77 13.49 -4.23
C ILE A 516 7.66 14.36 -4.77
N SER A 517 7.47 14.39 -6.09
CA SER A 517 6.30 15.02 -6.72
C SER A 517 5.30 13.96 -7.15
N ILE A 518 4.02 14.20 -6.94
CA ILE A 518 2.91 13.35 -7.43
C ILE A 518 1.90 14.18 -8.22
N THR A 519 1.15 13.52 -9.10
CA THR A 519 0.12 14.12 -9.94
C THR A 519 -1.18 13.37 -9.74
N CYS A 520 -2.21 14.04 -9.25
CA CYS A 520 -3.49 13.41 -8.91
C CYS A 520 -4.67 14.17 -9.53
N SER A 521 -5.52 13.49 -10.29
CA SER A 521 -6.82 14.03 -10.73
C SER A 521 -7.93 13.64 -9.77
N MET A 522 -8.79 14.59 -9.48
CA MET A 522 -9.95 14.36 -8.63
C MET A 522 -10.95 13.41 -9.29
N VAL A 523 -11.34 12.38 -8.56
CA VAL A 523 -12.45 11.51 -8.95
C VAL A 523 -13.74 12.14 -8.42
N VAL A 524 -14.61 12.53 -9.34
CA VAL A 524 -15.91 13.16 -9.04
C VAL A 524 -17.01 12.39 -9.75
N THR A 525 -18.04 12.03 -9.00
CA THR A 525 -19.26 11.49 -9.59
C THR A 525 -20.13 12.65 -10.12
N PRO A 526 -20.55 12.63 -11.40
CA PRO A 526 -21.45 13.63 -11.94
C PRO A 526 -22.77 13.74 -11.15
N LEU A 527 -23.35 14.96 -11.11
CA LEU A 527 -24.57 15.27 -10.33
C LEU A 527 -25.83 14.49 -10.78
N ASP A 528 -25.88 14.01 -12.02
CA ASP A 528 -26.99 13.22 -12.57
C ASP A 528 -27.10 11.81 -11.96
N LYS A 529 -26.04 11.29 -11.35
CA LYS A 529 -26.03 9.96 -10.72
C LYS A 529 -26.85 9.87 -9.43
N THR A 530 -27.19 11.01 -8.81
CA THR A 530 -28.10 10.99 -7.64
C THR A 530 -29.50 10.48 -8.02
N SER A 531 -29.97 10.85 -9.20
CA SER A 531 -31.24 10.34 -9.73
C SER A 531 -31.17 8.84 -10.06
N ALA A 532 -30.03 8.35 -10.54
CA ALA A 532 -29.82 6.93 -10.81
C ALA A 532 -29.86 6.09 -9.52
N LEU A 533 -29.16 6.51 -8.47
CA LEU A 533 -29.21 5.82 -7.17
C LEU A 533 -30.61 5.89 -6.55
N ALA A 534 -31.29 7.03 -6.61
CA ALA A 534 -32.66 7.16 -6.12
C ALA A 534 -33.63 6.21 -6.86
N GLY A 535 -33.52 6.12 -8.18
CA GLY A 535 -34.28 5.16 -8.99
C GLY A 535 -33.98 3.71 -8.62
N LYS A 536 -32.70 3.38 -8.39
CA LYS A 536 -32.31 2.03 -7.95
C LYS A 536 -32.85 1.69 -6.58
N LEU A 537 -32.78 2.61 -5.62
CA LEU A 537 -33.39 2.38 -4.29
C LEU A 537 -34.88 2.22 -4.34
N ALA A 538 -35.59 2.94 -5.21
CA ALA A 538 -37.02 2.76 -5.41
C ALA A 538 -37.36 1.38 -6.02
N ASP A 539 -36.56 0.85 -6.95
CA ASP A 539 -36.65 -0.52 -7.46
C ASP A 539 -36.44 -1.54 -6.33
N LEU A 540 -35.38 -1.38 -5.52
CA LEU A 540 -35.08 -2.25 -4.39
C LEU A 540 -36.20 -2.19 -3.32
N GLU A 541 -36.80 -1.02 -3.07
CA GLU A 541 -37.95 -0.86 -2.19
C GLU A 541 -39.15 -1.66 -2.70
N GLY A 542 -39.43 -1.57 -4.01
CA GLY A 542 -40.49 -2.37 -4.64
C GLY A 542 -40.30 -3.88 -4.52
N ARG A 543 -39.07 -4.35 -4.39
CA ARG A 543 -38.69 -5.75 -4.17
C ARG A 543 -38.58 -6.13 -2.68
N GLY A 544 -38.82 -5.19 -1.76
CA GLY A 544 -38.69 -5.38 -0.32
C GLY A 544 -37.21 -5.51 0.17
N MET A 545 -36.26 -5.02 -0.62
CA MET A 545 -34.82 -5.02 -0.38
C MET A 545 -34.29 -3.64 0.04
N ALA A 546 -35.15 -2.64 0.13
CA ALA A 546 -34.82 -1.34 0.73
C ALA A 546 -35.99 -0.88 1.63
N PRO A 547 -35.71 -0.08 2.66
CA PRO A 547 -36.74 0.48 3.54
C PRO A 547 -37.67 1.43 2.78
N ALA A 548 -38.89 1.57 3.27
CA ALA A 548 -39.84 2.51 2.72
C ALA A 548 -39.30 3.95 2.71
N GLY A 549 -39.44 4.61 1.56
CA GLY A 549 -38.92 5.96 1.36
C GLY A 549 -37.37 6.06 1.32
N ALA A 550 -36.68 4.98 0.99
CA ALA A 550 -35.21 4.93 0.92
C ALA A 550 -34.61 6.06 0.06
N ALA A 551 -35.17 6.28 -1.13
CA ALA A 551 -34.73 7.33 -2.03
C ALA A 551 -34.86 8.75 -1.45
N ALA A 552 -35.89 8.99 -0.63
CA ALA A 552 -36.12 10.29 0.01
C ALA A 552 -35.11 10.62 1.12
N LYS A 553 -34.39 9.64 1.61
CA LYS A 553 -33.35 9.81 2.63
C LYS A 553 -32.01 10.28 2.02
N LEU A 554 -31.84 10.23 0.72
CA LEU A 554 -30.64 10.70 0.05
C LEU A 554 -30.56 12.23 0.05
N ASP A 555 -29.34 12.76 0.24
CA ASP A 555 -29.09 14.19 0.10
C ASP A 555 -29.17 14.62 -1.37
N ALA A 556 -30.00 15.63 -1.67
CA ALA A 556 -30.15 16.17 -3.01
C ALA A 556 -28.85 16.86 -3.54
N ALA A 557 -27.99 17.28 -2.63
CA ALA A 557 -26.69 17.90 -2.97
C ALA A 557 -25.53 16.90 -3.00
N ARG A 558 -25.82 15.62 -3.05
CA ARG A 558 -24.84 14.53 -3.03
C ARG A 558 -23.73 14.71 -4.05
N LYS A 559 -22.50 14.59 -3.58
CA LYS A 559 -21.30 14.46 -4.42
C LYS A 559 -20.45 13.35 -3.85
N TYR A 560 -20.21 12.32 -4.64
CA TYR A 560 -19.19 11.35 -4.29
C TYR A 560 -17.82 11.91 -4.69
N LEU A 561 -16.90 11.96 -3.75
CA LEU A 561 -15.51 12.32 -3.96
C LEU A 561 -14.65 11.13 -3.57
N GLY A 562 -13.73 10.73 -4.44
CA GLY A 562 -12.74 9.71 -4.08
C GLY A 562 -11.93 10.19 -2.86
N VAL A 563 -11.74 9.33 -1.87
CA VAL A 563 -11.07 9.66 -0.59
C VAL A 563 -9.72 10.32 -0.84
N ALA A 564 -8.79 9.60 -1.50
CA ALA A 564 -7.44 10.08 -1.73
C ALA A 564 -7.40 11.26 -2.71
N SER A 565 -8.14 11.19 -3.81
CA SER A 565 -8.16 12.27 -4.80
C SER A 565 -8.82 13.53 -4.26
N GLY A 566 -9.88 13.41 -3.47
CA GLY A 566 -10.50 14.54 -2.75
C GLY A 566 -9.57 15.13 -1.69
N TYR A 567 -8.83 14.29 -0.96
CA TYR A 567 -7.81 14.73 0.00
C TYR A 567 -6.72 15.54 -0.69
N LEU A 568 -6.07 14.97 -1.71
CA LEU A 568 -4.91 15.56 -2.39
C LEU A 568 -5.25 16.81 -3.20
N THR A 569 -6.46 16.90 -3.79
CA THR A 569 -6.81 18.00 -4.68
C THR A 569 -7.55 19.15 -4.01
N LYS A 570 -8.24 18.90 -2.88
CA LYS A 570 -9.06 19.93 -2.22
C LYS A 570 -8.63 20.30 -0.81
N ARG A 571 -8.15 19.32 -0.06
CA ARG A 571 -7.96 19.49 1.38
C ARG A 571 -6.50 19.66 1.78
N LEU A 572 -5.58 19.15 0.97
CA LEU A 572 -4.17 19.20 1.27
C LEU A 572 -3.61 20.63 1.12
N VAL A 573 -2.88 21.08 2.13
CA VAL A 573 -2.25 22.41 2.14
C VAL A 573 -0.77 22.32 2.46
N VAL A 574 0.00 23.31 2.02
CA VAL A 574 1.44 23.42 2.31
C VAL A 574 1.69 23.47 3.81
N GLY A 575 2.68 22.73 4.27
CA GLY A 575 3.05 22.59 5.68
C GLY A 575 2.33 21.45 6.42
N GLN A 576 1.34 20.82 5.80
CA GLN A 576 0.65 19.66 6.37
C GLN A 576 1.53 18.40 6.27
N THR A 577 1.32 17.47 7.19
CA THR A 577 1.99 16.18 7.20
C THR A 577 1.13 15.12 6.50
N VAL A 578 1.75 14.32 5.63
CA VAL A 578 1.15 13.17 4.96
C VAL A 578 1.94 11.91 5.32
N LEU A 579 1.25 10.80 5.54
CA LEU A 579 1.89 9.51 5.77
C LEU A 579 2.13 8.82 4.43
N THR A 580 3.40 8.50 4.13
CA THR A 580 3.78 7.87 2.87
C THR A 580 4.95 6.91 3.03
N LYS A 581 5.07 5.98 2.10
CA LYS A 581 6.26 5.17 1.84
C LYS A 581 6.56 5.17 0.34
N VAL A 582 7.74 4.69 -0.04
CA VAL A 582 8.11 4.50 -1.43
C VAL A 582 8.09 3.01 -1.75
N ALA A 583 7.38 2.66 -2.82
CA ALA A 583 7.38 1.32 -3.41
C ALA A 583 8.13 1.34 -4.74
N THR A 584 8.91 0.30 -4.98
CA THR A 584 9.68 0.15 -6.23
C THR A 584 8.74 -0.16 -7.38
N SER A 585 8.93 0.50 -8.53
CA SER A 585 8.22 0.22 -9.78
C SER A 585 9.16 -0.43 -10.80
N SER A 586 8.60 -1.19 -11.73
CA SER A 586 9.31 -1.71 -12.91
C SER A 586 9.48 -0.65 -14.01
N PHE A 587 8.86 0.50 -13.86
CA PHE A 587 8.85 1.60 -14.83
C PHE A 587 10.19 2.34 -14.86
N ARG A 588 11.21 1.72 -15.49
CA ARG A 588 12.61 2.17 -15.49
C ARG A 588 13.11 2.49 -16.88
N LEU A 589 13.84 3.60 -17.00
CA LEU A 589 14.60 3.90 -18.21
C LEU A 589 15.67 2.83 -18.45
N PRO A 590 16.01 2.53 -19.73
CA PRO A 590 17.12 1.63 -20.01
C PRO A 590 18.44 2.24 -19.54
N GLU A 591 19.36 1.40 -19.07
CA GLU A 591 20.71 1.82 -18.69
C GLU A 591 21.48 2.43 -19.86
N ASP A 592 21.30 1.84 -21.06
CA ASP A 592 21.86 2.35 -22.31
C ASP A 592 21.07 3.56 -22.82
N ALA A 593 21.61 4.74 -22.63
CA ALA A 593 20.99 6.01 -23.05
C ALA A 593 20.86 6.14 -24.57
N SER A 594 21.55 5.32 -25.37
CA SER A 594 21.43 5.33 -26.84
C SER A 594 20.15 4.69 -27.34
N LYS A 595 19.45 3.92 -26.47
CA LYS A 595 18.19 3.26 -26.83
C LYS A 595 17.07 4.31 -27.02
N PRO A 596 16.27 4.19 -28.11
CA PRO A 596 15.11 5.04 -28.28
C PRO A 596 14.07 4.85 -27.16
N ILE A 597 13.34 5.92 -26.84
CA ILE A 597 12.27 5.94 -25.83
C ILE A 597 10.98 6.43 -26.47
N ILE A 598 9.96 5.57 -26.44
CA ILE A 598 8.62 5.93 -26.88
C ILE A 598 7.75 6.00 -25.62
N MET A 599 7.11 7.14 -25.39
CA MET A 599 6.25 7.40 -24.23
C MET A 599 4.82 7.64 -24.73
N VAL A 600 3.86 6.89 -24.21
CA VAL A 600 2.43 7.03 -24.55
C VAL A 600 1.65 7.23 -23.27
N SER A 601 0.95 8.36 -23.15
CA SER A 601 0.21 8.69 -21.95
C SER A 601 -1.04 9.51 -22.22
N ALA A 602 -1.98 9.49 -21.26
CA ALA A 602 -3.15 10.36 -21.28
C ALA A 602 -3.49 10.84 -19.88
N GLY A 603 -3.89 12.12 -19.77
CA GLY A 603 -4.23 12.72 -18.49
C GLY A 603 -3.09 12.64 -17.47
N THR A 604 -3.38 12.17 -16.23
CA THR A 604 -2.36 12.01 -15.19
C THR A 604 -1.32 10.94 -15.47
N GLY A 605 -1.55 10.06 -16.43
CA GLY A 605 -0.54 9.11 -16.89
C GLY A 605 0.72 9.77 -17.47
N VAL A 606 0.75 11.09 -17.63
CA VAL A 606 1.96 11.85 -17.95
C VAL A 606 2.96 11.92 -16.77
N ALA A 607 2.56 11.55 -15.57
CA ALA A 607 3.38 11.65 -14.35
C ALA A 607 4.76 10.98 -14.50
N PRO A 608 4.90 9.68 -14.83
CA PRO A 608 6.21 9.06 -15.04
C PRO A 608 6.96 9.64 -16.24
N MET A 609 6.24 10.11 -17.29
CA MET A 609 6.87 10.72 -18.45
C MET A 609 7.52 12.07 -18.07
N ARG A 610 6.86 12.86 -17.23
CA ARG A 610 7.43 14.08 -16.65
C ARG A 610 8.71 13.78 -15.86
N ALA A 611 8.68 12.74 -15.03
CA ALA A 611 9.86 12.31 -14.29
C ALA A 611 11.03 11.95 -15.24
N PHE A 612 10.74 11.27 -16.36
CA PHE A 612 11.74 10.96 -17.39
C PHE A 612 12.27 12.21 -18.08
N LEU A 613 11.42 13.20 -18.42
CA LEU A 613 11.85 14.46 -19.01
C LEU A 613 12.81 15.22 -18.06
N GLN A 614 12.52 15.23 -16.76
CA GLN A 614 13.42 15.80 -15.75
C GLN A 614 14.74 15.03 -15.67
N GLU A 615 14.69 13.69 -15.73
CA GLU A 615 15.90 12.86 -15.72
C GLU A 615 16.74 13.11 -16.98
N PHE A 616 16.14 13.25 -18.16
CA PHE A 616 16.84 13.58 -19.41
C PHE A 616 17.59 14.91 -19.31
N LYS A 617 16.97 15.92 -18.70
CA LYS A 617 17.61 17.22 -18.45
C LYS A 617 18.85 17.07 -17.55
N HIS A 618 18.76 16.23 -16.53
CA HIS A 618 19.82 16.01 -15.54
C HIS A 618 20.96 15.15 -16.06
N THR A 619 20.63 14.12 -16.82
CA THR A 619 21.62 13.20 -17.42
C THR A 619 22.25 13.77 -18.68
N LYS A 620 21.89 15.01 -19.07
CA LYS A 620 22.34 15.67 -20.32
C LYS A 620 22.16 14.76 -21.53
N ARG A 621 21.01 14.08 -21.59
CA ARG A 621 20.66 13.25 -22.74
C ARG A 621 20.59 14.15 -23.98
N GLY A 622 21.66 14.12 -24.77
CA GLY A 622 21.85 14.94 -25.95
C GLY A 622 23.06 14.46 -26.75
N GLY A 623 23.07 14.62 -28.04
CA GLY A 623 24.14 14.24 -28.94
C GLY A 623 24.10 12.77 -29.37
N GLU A 624 24.55 11.84 -28.55
CA GLU A 624 24.57 10.38 -28.85
C GLU A 624 23.38 9.63 -28.24
N ALA A 625 22.47 10.31 -27.55
CA ALA A 625 21.29 9.67 -26.97
C ALA A 625 20.28 9.22 -28.02
N GLY A 626 19.58 8.12 -27.77
CA GLY A 626 18.52 7.63 -28.62
C GLY A 626 17.34 8.63 -28.71
N LYS A 627 16.62 8.59 -29.83
CA LYS A 627 15.43 9.42 -30.04
C LYS A 627 14.40 9.20 -28.95
N SER A 628 13.80 10.26 -28.39
CA SER A 628 12.70 10.22 -27.44
C SER A 628 11.45 10.86 -28.05
N VAL A 629 10.31 10.15 -27.98
CA VAL A 629 9.03 10.60 -28.53
C VAL A 629 7.98 10.51 -27.43
N LEU A 630 7.20 11.58 -27.23
CA LEU A 630 6.07 11.59 -26.30
C LEU A 630 4.75 11.77 -27.05
N PHE A 631 3.90 10.75 -26.99
CA PHE A 631 2.49 10.82 -27.36
C PHE A 631 1.69 11.15 -26.10
N PHE A 632 1.00 12.30 -26.10
CA PHE A 632 0.22 12.71 -24.93
C PHE A 632 -1.21 13.10 -25.29
N GLY A 633 -2.18 12.46 -24.61
CA GLY A 633 -3.61 12.68 -24.82
C GLY A 633 -4.24 13.49 -23.69
N CYS A 634 -5.02 14.52 -24.08
CA CYS A 634 -5.90 15.24 -23.17
C CYS A 634 -7.19 15.67 -23.91
N THR A 635 -8.13 16.33 -23.22
CA THR A 635 -9.39 16.69 -23.87
C THR A 635 -9.25 17.96 -24.72
N HIS A 636 -8.58 18.96 -24.17
CA HIS A 636 -8.47 20.27 -24.82
C HIS A 636 -7.18 20.99 -24.41
N LYS A 637 -6.47 21.60 -25.35
CA LYS A 637 -5.21 22.29 -25.08
C LYS A 637 -5.36 23.35 -23.98
N GLU A 638 -6.41 24.16 -24.02
CA GLU A 638 -6.63 25.31 -23.12
C GLU A 638 -7.36 24.92 -21.82
N ARG A 639 -7.50 23.63 -21.49
CA ARG A 639 -8.24 23.17 -20.30
C ARG A 639 -7.47 22.21 -19.42
N ASP A 640 -6.95 21.14 -20.03
CA ASP A 640 -6.37 19.99 -19.31
C ASP A 640 -5.06 19.49 -19.94
N PHE A 641 -4.37 20.35 -20.71
CA PHE A 641 -3.00 20.09 -21.13
C PHE A 641 -2.05 20.44 -19.96
N ILE A 642 -1.87 19.50 -19.07
CA ILE A 642 -1.01 19.65 -17.89
C ILE A 642 0.47 19.55 -18.26
N TYR A 643 1.34 20.31 -17.56
CA TYR A 643 2.79 20.38 -17.78
C TYR A 643 3.23 20.83 -19.18
N GLU A 644 2.40 21.63 -19.88
CA GLU A 644 2.72 22.17 -21.20
C GLU A 644 4.09 22.85 -21.21
N ASP A 645 4.36 23.75 -20.26
CA ASP A 645 5.59 24.50 -20.15
C ASP A 645 6.84 23.61 -20.06
N GLU A 646 6.75 22.52 -19.25
CA GLU A 646 7.86 21.59 -19.03
C GLU A 646 8.12 20.74 -20.30
N ILE A 647 7.08 20.36 -21.03
CA ILE A 647 7.17 19.60 -22.28
C ILE A 647 7.77 20.50 -23.39
N GLU A 648 7.31 21.75 -23.51
CA GLU A 648 7.84 22.71 -24.47
C GLU A 648 9.32 23.05 -24.18
N GLU A 649 9.69 23.21 -22.90
CA GLU A 649 11.10 23.40 -22.51
C GLU A 649 11.94 22.18 -22.91
N ALA A 650 11.47 20.95 -22.66
CA ALA A 650 12.18 19.73 -23.01
C ALA A 650 12.42 19.60 -24.51
N LEU A 651 11.43 19.95 -25.34
CA LEU A 651 11.57 20.03 -26.80
C LEU A 651 12.59 21.06 -27.23
N LYS A 652 12.48 22.29 -26.73
CA LYS A 652 13.35 23.41 -27.06
C LYS A 652 14.81 23.12 -26.69
N MET A 653 15.05 22.45 -25.58
CA MET A 653 16.39 22.10 -25.10
C MET A 653 16.92 20.80 -25.73
N GLY A 654 16.12 20.09 -26.54
CA GLY A 654 16.51 18.84 -27.20
C GLY A 654 16.56 17.63 -26.25
N HIS A 655 15.98 17.74 -25.06
CA HIS A 655 15.82 16.60 -24.13
C HIS A 655 14.70 15.65 -24.56
N LEU A 656 13.67 16.18 -25.21
CA LEU A 656 12.63 15.45 -25.93
C LEU A 656 12.82 15.70 -27.44
N SER A 657 12.90 14.61 -28.24
CA SER A 657 13.13 14.72 -29.67
C SER A 657 11.86 15.08 -30.45
N GLU A 658 10.70 14.59 -29.99
CA GLU A 658 9.43 14.78 -30.69
C GLU A 658 8.26 14.71 -29.67
N PHE A 659 7.27 15.58 -29.88
CA PHE A 659 6.04 15.62 -29.12
C PHE A 659 4.83 15.50 -30.05
N VAL A 660 3.92 14.57 -29.74
CA VAL A 660 2.75 14.24 -30.56
C VAL A 660 1.49 14.37 -29.70
N PRO A 661 0.82 15.54 -29.71
CA PRO A 661 -0.40 15.73 -28.92
C PRO A 661 -1.62 15.08 -29.57
N ALA A 662 -2.53 14.60 -28.72
CA ALA A 662 -3.85 14.12 -29.08
C ALA A 662 -4.92 14.88 -28.27
N PHE A 663 -5.57 15.85 -28.90
CA PHE A 663 -6.67 16.60 -28.28
C PHE A 663 -8.00 15.98 -28.68
N SER A 664 -8.66 15.30 -27.73
CA SER A 664 -9.82 14.48 -28.06
C SER A 664 -11.12 15.27 -28.28
N ARG A 665 -11.17 16.57 -27.99
CA ARG A 665 -12.38 17.39 -28.00
C ARG A 665 -12.20 18.78 -28.69
N MET A 666 -11.15 18.98 -29.48
CA MET A 666 -10.90 20.23 -30.20
C MET A 666 -11.43 20.23 -31.64
N GLN A 667 -11.96 19.12 -32.12
CA GLN A 667 -12.49 18.92 -33.47
C GLN A 667 -13.78 18.09 -33.41
N ASP A 668 -14.50 17.97 -34.50
CA ASP A 668 -15.81 17.28 -34.59
C ASP A 668 -15.74 15.78 -34.31
N HIS A 669 -14.59 15.16 -34.57
CA HIS A 669 -14.34 13.76 -34.23
C HIS A 669 -13.29 13.63 -33.15
N LYS A 670 -13.40 12.58 -32.35
CA LYS A 670 -12.45 12.33 -31.25
C LYS A 670 -11.14 11.81 -31.82
N ILE A 671 -10.03 12.43 -31.43
CA ILE A 671 -8.67 11.94 -31.69
C ILE A 671 -8.05 11.57 -30.35
N TYR A 672 -7.76 10.30 -30.17
CA TYR A 672 -7.12 9.77 -28.98
C TYR A 672 -5.63 9.48 -29.24
N VAL A 673 -4.89 9.20 -28.18
CA VAL A 673 -3.45 8.96 -28.27
C VAL A 673 -3.12 7.74 -29.15
N GLN A 674 -3.93 6.68 -29.12
CA GLN A 674 -3.75 5.51 -29.99
C GLN A 674 -3.91 5.83 -31.50
N ASP A 675 -4.71 6.84 -31.86
CA ASP A 675 -4.85 7.27 -33.25
C ASP A 675 -3.55 7.93 -33.73
N ARG A 676 -2.89 8.71 -32.88
CA ARG A 676 -1.58 9.29 -33.15
C ARG A 676 -0.47 8.24 -33.25
N VAL A 677 -0.52 7.20 -32.41
CA VAL A 677 0.39 6.04 -32.52
C VAL A 677 0.19 5.32 -33.87
N ARG A 678 -1.07 5.14 -34.31
CA ARG A 678 -1.40 4.55 -35.61
C ARG A 678 -0.87 5.40 -36.78
N GLU A 679 -1.08 6.70 -36.74
CA GLU A 679 -0.59 7.65 -37.76
C GLU A 679 0.94 7.60 -37.91
N GLN A 680 1.66 7.40 -36.79
CA GLN A 680 3.12 7.30 -36.79
C GLN A 680 3.63 5.83 -36.71
N GLY A 681 2.80 4.88 -37.10
CA GLY A 681 3.08 3.45 -36.92
C GLY A 681 4.41 2.99 -37.53
N ALA A 682 4.81 3.50 -38.68
CA ALA A 682 6.11 3.19 -39.31
C ALA A 682 7.27 3.64 -38.41
N ALA A 683 7.24 4.90 -37.92
CA ALA A 683 8.28 5.43 -37.04
C ALA A 683 8.35 4.67 -35.70
N VAL A 684 7.19 4.29 -35.14
CA VAL A 684 7.12 3.49 -33.90
C VAL A 684 7.79 2.12 -34.11
N LYS A 685 7.50 1.44 -35.24
CA LYS A 685 8.14 0.15 -35.59
C LYS A 685 9.64 0.29 -35.74
N ASP A 686 10.11 1.31 -36.43
CA ASP A 686 11.54 1.55 -36.67
C ASP A 686 12.29 1.81 -35.35
N LEU A 687 11.69 2.58 -34.43
CA LEU A 687 12.25 2.85 -33.13
C LEU A 687 12.33 1.56 -32.27
N LEU A 688 11.29 0.74 -32.27
CA LEU A 688 11.28 -0.54 -31.54
C LEU A 688 12.30 -1.54 -32.17
N ALA A 689 12.36 -1.60 -33.50
CA ALA A 689 13.33 -2.46 -34.21
C ALA A 689 14.79 -2.05 -33.94
N SER A 690 15.05 -0.77 -33.66
CA SER A 690 16.37 -0.27 -33.24
C SER A 690 16.69 -0.50 -31.76
N GLY A 691 15.89 -1.32 -31.07
CA GLY A 691 16.06 -1.68 -29.66
C GLY A 691 15.47 -0.67 -28.70
N GLY A 692 14.53 0.16 -29.16
CA GLY A 692 13.79 1.10 -28.33
C GLY A 692 12.85 0.44 -27.35
N ARG A 693 12.43 1.16 -26.32
CA ARG A 693 11.42 0.77 -25.34
C ARG A 693 10.18 1.65 -25.42
N LEU A 694 9.03 1.02 -25.20
CA LEU A 694 7.72 1.67 -25.19
C LEU A 694 7.18 1.71 -23.77
N TYR A 695 6.89 2.90 -23.26
CA TYR A 695 6.32 3.16 -21.96
C TYR A 695 4.88 3.63 -22.10
N ILE A 696 3.95 2.96 -21.43
CA ILE A 696 2.52 3.29 -21.51
C ILE A 696 2.00 3.55 -20.09
N CYS A 697 1.44 4.75 -19.85
CA CYS A 697 0.80 5.05 -18.58
C CYS A 697 -0.51 5.84 -18.78
N GLY A 698 -1.59 5.35 -18.15
CA GLY A 698 -2.91 5.95 -18.24
C GLY A 698 -4.02 4.96 -17.86
N SER A 699 -5.24 5.13 -18.42
CA SER A 699 -6.31 4.19 -18.14
C SER A 699 -6.12 2.86 -18.87
N THR A 700 -6.60 1.76 -18.28
CA THR A 700 -6.61 0.41 -18.88
C THR A 700 -7.26 0.42 -20.29
N ALA A 701 -8.35 1.19 -20.45
CA ALA A 701 -8.99 1.34 -21.76
C ALA A 701 -8.07 1.96 -22.82
N MET A 702 -7.26 2.96 -22.42
CA MET A 702 -6.27 3.58 -23.32
C MET A 702 -5.14 2.58 -23.64
N GLY A 703 -4.60 1.88 -22.63
CA GLY A 703 -3.56 0.87 -22.82
C GLY A 703 -4.00 -0.22 -23.80
N ASN A 704 -5.18 -0.81 -23.59
CA ASN A 704 -5.75 -1.81 -24.48
C ASN A 704 -5.94 -1.30 -25.91
N ALA A 705 -6.36 -0.05 -26.08
CA ALA A 705 -6.50 0.55 -27.41
C ALA A 705 -5.13 0.74 -28.11
N VAL A 706 -4.08 1.11 -27.36
CA VAL A 706 -2.71 1.18 -27.88
C VAL A 706 -2.22 -0.22 -28.29
N PHE A 707 -2.44 -1.25 -27.44
CA PHE A 707 -2.08 -2.64 -27.79
C PHE A 707 -2.79 -3.13 -29.06
N GLY A 708 -4.08 -2.79 -29.22
CA GLY A 708 -4.81 -3.07 -30.46
C GLY A 708 -4.12 -2.47 -31.68
N VAL A 709 -3.71 -1.21 -31.60
CA VAL A 709 -2.98 -0.52 -32.68
C VAL A 709 -1.63 -1.19 -32.97
N LEU A 710 -0.86 -1.56 -31.94
CA LEU A 710 0.41 -2.26 -32.14
C LEU A 710 0.20 -3.62 -32.84
N GLY A 711 -0.87 -4.34 -32.51
CA GLY A 711 -1.28 -5.56 -33.21
C GLY A 711 -1.66 -5.31 -34.68
N GLU A 712 -2.42 -4.23 -34.99
CA GLU A 712 -2.72 -3.80 -36.37
C GLU A 712 -1.44 -3.49 -37.17
N LEU A 713 -0.41 -2.96 -36.51
CA LEU A 713 0.90 -2.73 -37.10
C LEU A 713 1.72 -4.01 -37.32
N GLY A 714 1.22 -5.18 -36.90
CA GLY A 714 1.88 -6.47 -37.05
C GLY A 714 2.97 -6.75 -36.00
N LEU A 715 2.88 -6.11 -34.81
CA LEU A 715 3.76 -6.36 -33.68
C LEU A 715 3.16 -7.41 -32.76
N ASP A 716 3.98 -8.35 -32.27
CA ASP A 716 3.58 -9.31 -31.25
C ASP A 716 3.65 -8.66 -29.87
N VAL A 717 2.52 -8.07 -29.43
CA VAL A 717 2.41 -7.37 -28.15
C VAL A 717 2.73 -8.28 -26.98
N THR A 718 2.29 -9.56 -27.05
CA THR A 718 2.54 -10.54 -25.98
C THR A 718 4.02 -10.82 -25.81
N GLN A 719 4.74 -10.99 -26.92
CA GLN A 719 6.19 -11.19 -26.89
C GLN A 719 6.93 -9.94 -26.42
N LEU A 720 6.54 -8.74 -26.92
CA LEU A 720 7.16 -7.46 -26.53
C LEU A 720 7.00 -7.17 -25.04
N ARG A 721 5.88 -7.57 -24.42
CA ARG A 721 5.66 -7.47 -22.96
C ARG A 721 6.56 -8.44 -22.20
N LYS A 722 6.67 -9.70 -22.65
CA LYS A 722 7.56 -10.71 -22.05
C LYS A 722 9.03 -10.29 -22.13
N ASP A 723 9.43 -9.64 -23.20
CA ASP A 723 10.81 -9.20 -23.43
C ASP A 723 11.10 -7.84 -22.74
N HIS A 724 10.16 -7.32 -21.96
CA HIS A 724 10.24 -6.00 -21.30
C HIS A 724 10.59 -4.84 -22.26
N VAL A 725 10.13 -4.96 -23.52
CA VAL A 725 10.19 -3.88 -24.52
C VAL A 725 9.02 -2.93 -24.33
N ILE A 726 7.84 -3.46 -23.98
CA ILE A 726 6.68 -2.69 -23.50
C ILE A 726 6.67 -2.72 -21.98
N ILE A 727 6.63 -1.54 -21.36
CA ILE A 727 6.54 -1.33 -19.92
C ILE A 727 5.30 -0.47 -19.68
N GLU A 728 4.41 -0.90 -18.80
CA GLU A 728 3.10 -0.29 -18.62
C GLU A 728 2.72 -0.09 -17.16
N GLU A 729 2.01 1.00 -16.87
CA GLU A 729 1.27 1.29 -15.63
C GLU A 729 -0.13 1.80 -16.01
N LEU A 730 -1.17 0.95 -15.90
CA LEU A 730 -2.51 1.19 -16.44
C LEU A 730 -3.60 1.17 -15.35
#